data_0beec04cebf35afd925a5c3fbaaea98e
#
_entry.id   0beec04cebf35afd925a5c3fbaaea98e
#
_cell.length_a   1.000
_cell.length_b   1.000
_cell.length_c   1.000
_cell.angle_alpha   90.00
_cell.angle_beta   90.00
_cell.angle_gamma   90.00
#
_symmetry.space_group_name_H-M   'P 1'
#
loop_
_entity.id
_entity.type
_entity.pdbx_description
1 polymer ?
#
loop_
_entity_poly.entity_id
_entity_poly.type
_entity_poly.pdbx_seq_one_letter_code
_entity_poly.pdbx_strand_id
1 'polypeptide(L)'
;MKEKRNGEVVGSYKRRLYMDIIQALTQELQVEKWQVEAAVKLIDEGNTIPFISRYRKEATGSLNDEVLRNLHERLLYLRNLEDKKKQVLSSIEEQGKLTEELKKSILEAQTLVVVEDLYRPYRPKRRTRATIAKEKGLEPLANLILLQMTDKSIEEEAESYVSEEKEVKNVKEAIAGASDILAESVADEADYRIRIRNLTVKSGSVVSSAKKENEKSVYEMYYDFEEPISKLAGHRVLALNRGEKEKILTVKINAPEEEILSWLKRQVIRTDNPNTTPILEAVVEDSYKRLIAPAIEREIRNDLTEKAEDGSIKVFGKNLEQLLMQPPIVGKVVLGWDPAFRTGCKLAVVDETGKVLDTTVVYPTAPTTEAKIKAAKETVKKMIEKYHIDLISVGNGTACRESEQVIVDMLKEVPTKVQYVITNEAGASVYSASKLATEEFPNFDVGQRSAASIARRLQDPLAELVKIDPKAIGVGQYQHDMNQKKLGEALNGVVEDCVNKVGVDLNTASASLLEYISGISKAIAKNIVAYREENGRFTDRRELLKVAKLGPKAFEQCAGFMRIQGGKNPLDATSVHPESYEAVEKLFAKQGFTKEQYFGDGPTAIYIKDYKKLAEELGIGEITLHDIIKELGRPGRDPREDMPKPILRSDVLDMKDLKEGMILKGTVRNVIDFGAFVDIGVHQDGLVHISQISDKYIKHPLEVVSVGDVVDVKVISVDLNKKRIGLSMRGIR
;
A
#
# COMPACT_ATOMS: atom_id res chain seq x y z
N MET A 1 10.03 6.78 55.34
CA MET A 1 9.40 5.61 54.71
C MET A 1 7.97 5.81 54.21
N LYS A 2 7.21 6.80 54.66
CA LYS A 2 5.85 7.08 54.18
C LYS A 2 5.80 7.86 52.87
N GLU A 3 6.77 8.73 52.55
CA GLU A 3 6.79 9.51 51.30
C GLU A 3 7.18 8.72 50.06
N LYS A 4 8.03 7.68 50.18
CA LYS A 4 8.36 6.80 49.04
C LYS A 4 7.19 5.90 48.60
N ARG A 5 6.34 5.45 49.53
CA ARG A 5 5.15 4.63 49.22
C ARG A 5 4.06 5.43 48.50
N ASN A 6 3.89 6.75 48.79
CA ASN A 6 2.93 7.58 48.08
C ASN A 6 3.36 7.89 46.65
N GLY A 7 4.65 8.04 46.39
CA GLY A 7 5.17 8.25 45.03
C GLY A 7 5.00 7.03 44.11
N GLU A 8 5.16 5.81 44.62
CA GLU A 8 4.97 4.59 43.84
C GLU A 8 3.48 4.27 43.56
N VAL A 9 2.62 4.56 44.54
CA VAL A 9 1.15 4.36 44.35
C VAL A 9 0.59 5.38 43.38
N VAL A 10 1.00 6.65 43.44
CA VAL A 10 0.58 7.70 42.48
C VAL A 10 1.14 7.41 41.08
N GLY A 11 2.37 6.89 40.97
CA GLY A 11 2.97 6.46 39.73
C GLY A 11 2.25 5.25 39.08
N SER A 12 1.77 4.31 39.92
CA SER A 12 1.01 3.14 39.44
C SER A 12 -0.43 3.51 39.03
N TYR A 13 -1.06 4.46 39.70
CA TYR A 13 -2.38 4.99 39.33
C TYR A 13 -2.31 5.82 38.04
N LYS A 14 -1.28 6.65 37.83
CA LYS A 14 -1.07 7.38 36.58
C LYS A 14 -0.79 6.44 35.40
N ARG A 15 -0.11 5.31 35.61
CA ARG A 15 0.12 4.31 34.54
C ARG A 15 -1.13 3.52 34.13
N ARG A 16 -2.16 3.42 34.98
CA ARG A 16 -3.42 2.74 34.63
C ARG A 16 -4.46 3.59 33.90
N LEU A 17 -4.25 4.90 33.83
CA LEU A 17 -5.21 5.84 33.22
C LEU A 17 -5.02 6.03 31.73
N TYR A 18 -3.83 5.78 31.18
CA TYR A 18 -3.57 5.84 29.75
C TYR A 18 -3.68 4.44 29.13
N MET A 19 -4.08 4.39 27.84
CA MET A 19 -4.14 3.14 27.09
C MET A 19 -2.80 2.43 27.16
N ASP A 20 -2.80 1.14 27.54
CA ASP A 20 -1.61 0.29 27.42
C ASP A 20 -1.43 -0.08 25.94
N ILE A 21 -0.61 0.73 25.23
CA ILE A 21 -0.34 0.56 23.80
C ILE A 21 0.20 -0.85 23.52
N ILE A 22 1.03 -1.40 24.39
CA ILE A 22 1.56 -2.75 24.21
C ILE A 22 0.43 -3.79 24.27
N GLN A 23 -0.49 -3.64 25.22
CA GLN A 23 -1.62 -4.56 25.35
C GLN A 23 -2.57 -4.43 24.14
N ALA A 24 -2.83 -3.22 23.65
CA ALA A 24 -3.65 -2.99 22.49
C ALA A 24 -3.04 -3.65 21.23
N LEU A 25 -1.74 -3.44 20.99
CA LEU A 25 -1.01 -4.06 19.88
C LEU A 25 -1.00 -5.59 19.97
N THR A 26 -0.81 -6.15 21.18
CA THR A 26 -0.86 -7.59 21.43
C THR A 26 -2.20 -8.19 20.99
N GLN A 27 -3.30 -7.55 21.37
CA GLN A 27 -4.65 -8.02 21.01
C GLN A 27 -4.99 -7.85 19.54
N GLU A 28 -4.64 -6.70 18.95
CA GLU A 28 -4.95 -6.39 17.56
C GLU A 28 -4.17 -7.25 16.58
N LEU A 29 -2.89 -7.50 16.86
CA LEU A 29 -2.00 -8.27 15.97
C LEU A 29 -1.98 -9.77 16.28
N GLN A 30 -2.61 -10.21 17.38
CA GLN A 30 -2.66 -11.61 17.83
C GLN A 30 -1.26 -12.21 18.01
N VAL A 31 -0.34 -11.45 18.59
CA VAL A 31 1.02 -11.85 18.90
C VAL A 31 1.25 -11.77 20.42
N GLU A 32 2.32 -12.39 20.90
CA GLU A 32 2.65 -12.40 22.33
C GLU A 32 3.15 -11.03 22.81
N LYS A 33 2.82 -10.68 24.06
CA LYS A 33 3.19 -9.38 24.66
C LYS A 33 4.70 -9.10 24.59
N TRP A 34 5.51 -10.10 24.90
CA TRP A 34 6.97 -9.95 24.87
C TRP A 34 7.52 -9.67 23.47
N GLN A 35 6.87 -10.22 22.43
CA GLN A 35 7.22 -9.95 21.03
C GLN A 35 6.96 -8.48 20.68
N VAL A 36 5.81 -7.94 21.11
CA VAL A 36 5.48 -6.52 20.90
C VAL A 36 6.46 -5.62 21.64
N GLU A 37 6.74 -5.91 22.92
CA GLU A 37 7.71 -5.14 23.73
C GLU A 37 9.10 -5.11 23.09
N ALA A 38 9.57 -6.25 22.61
CA ALA A 38 10.86 -6.36 21.92
C ALA A 38 10.88 -5.61 20.60
N ALA A 39 9.82 -5.76 19.77
CA ALA A 39 9.71 -5.07 18.49
C ALA A 39 9.65 -3.54 18.67
N VAL A 40 8.82 -3.04 19.59
CA VAL A 40 8.72 -1.61 19.91
C VAL A 40 10.07 -1.05 20.38
N LYS A 41 10.77 -1.78 21.26
CA LYS A 41 12.11 -1.38 21.73
C LYS A 41 13.09 -1.24 20.55
N LEU A 42 13.15 -2.25 19.68
CA LEU A 42 14.06 -2.23 18.52
C LEU A 42 13.74 -1.09 17.56
N ILE A 43 12.45 -0.83 17.30
CA ILE A 43 11.99 0.30 16.48
C ILE A 43 12.40 1.63 17.11
N ASP A 44 12.20 1.81 18.41
CA ASP A 44 12.54 3.03 19.14
C ASP A 44 14.07 3.27 19.21
N GLU A 45 14.86 2.21 19.17
CA GLU A 45 16.31 2.26 18.99
C GLU A 45 16.73 2.66 17.55
N GLY A 46 15.76 2.78 16.64
CA GLY A 46 15.96 3.19 15.24
C GLY A 46 16.49 2.09 14.33
N ASN A 47 16.16 0.82 14.64
CA ASN A 47 16.40 -0.29 13.72
C ASN A 47 15.34 -0.31 12.63
N THR A 48 15.73 -0.67 11.41
CA THR A 48 14.83 -0.78 10.27
C THR A 48 14.03 -2.09 10.32
N ILE A 49 12.87 -2.12 9.70
CA ILE A 49 12.01 -3.32 9.67
C ILE A 49 12.73 -4.52 9.01
N PRO A 50 13.39 -4.38 7.83
CA PRO A 50 14.11 -5.50 7.23
C PRO A 50 15.24 -6.05 8.11
N PHE A 51 15.94 -5.19 8.84
CA PHE A 51 16.98 -5.63 9.78
C PHE A 51 16.41 -6.40 10.96
N ILE A 52 15.31 -5.92 11.55
CA ILE A 52 14.63 -6.59 12.67
C ILE A 52 14.14 -7.97 12.23
N SER A 53 13.43 -8.05 11.11
CA SER A 53 12.85 -9.30 10.60
C SER A 53 13.89 -10.34 10.23
N ARG A 54 15.07 -9.90 9.75
CA ARG A 54 16.12 -10.81 9.31
C ARG A 54 17.11 -11.19 10.41
N TYR A 55 17.60 -10.21 11.19
CA TYR A 55 18.73 -10.37 12.10
C TYR A 55 18.38 -10.24 13.60
N ARG A 56 17.12 -10.00 13.94
CA ARG A 56 16.65 -9.90 15.34
C ARG A 56 15.49 -10.86 15.63
N LYS A 57 15.44 -11.98 14.91
CA LYS A 57 14.39 -13.01 15.03
C LYS A 57 14.30 -13.60 16.43
N GLU A 58 15.44 -13.86 17.08
CA GLU A 58 15.47 -14.34 18.47
C GLU A 58 14.78 -13.38 19.43
N ALA A 59 15.02 -12.09 19.28
CA ALA A 59 14.44 -11.06 20.13
C ALA A 59 12.93 -10.89 19.92
N THR A 60 12.45 -11.09 18.68
CA THR A 60 11.05 -10.86 18.31
C THR A 60 10.22 -12.13 18.13
N GLY A 61 10.83 -13.32 18.34
CA GLY A 61 10.14 -14.57 18.08
C GLY A 61 9.74 -14.76 16.62
N SER A 62 10.62 -14.36 15.70
CA SER A 62 10.45 -14.48 14.25
C SER A 62 9.25 -13.72 13.66
N LEU A 63 8.92 -12.54 14.18
CA LEU A 63 7.95 -11.65 13.53
C LEU A 63 8.45 -11.31 12.13
N ASN A 64 7.59 -11.51 11.11
CA ASN A 64 7.91 -11.23 9.73
C ASN A 64 7.74 -9.73 9.39
N ASP A 65 8.16 -9.34 8.19
CA ASP A 65 8.13 -7.95 7.71
C ASP A 65 6.72 -7.36 7.74
N GLU A 66 5.70 -8.12 7.31
CA GLU A 66 4.31 -7.67 7.27
C GLU A 66 3.78 -7.37 8.67
N VAL A 67 4.01 -8.25 9.64
CA VAL A 67 3.59 -8.06 11.04
C VAL A 67 4.32 -6.87 11.66
N LEU A 68 5.63 -6.73 11.42
CA LEU A 68 6.42 -5.61 11.93
C LEU A 68 6.01 -4.27 11.32
N ARG A 69 5.66 -4.20 10.05
CA ARG A 69 5.13 -2.99 9.41
C ARG A 69 3.76 -2.61 9.95
N ASN A 70 2.86 -3.58 10.08
CA ASN A 70 1.55 -3.36 10.70
C ASN A 70 1.69 -2.89 12.16
N LEU A 71 2.62 -3.47 12.92
CA LEU A 71 2.92 -3.06 14.28
C LEU A 71 3.43 -1.62 14.33
N HIS A 72 4.36 -1.25 13.46
CA HIS A 72 4.91 0.10 13.41
C HIS A 72 3.84 1.15 13.04
N GLU A 73 3.05 0.90 12.02
CA GLU A 73 1.96 1.79 11.60
C GLU A 73 0.94 1.97 12.74
N ARG A 74 0.53 0.85 13.36
CA ARG A 74 -0.43 0.89 14.47
C ARG A 74 0.13 1.55 15.73
N LEU A 75 1.41 1.34 16.02
CA LEU A 75 2.12 2.01 17.11
C LEU A 75 2.10 3.53 16.95
N LEU A 76 2.37 4.03 15.73
CA LEU A 76 2.30 5.45 15.42
C LEU A 76 0.89 6.02 15.61
N TYR A 77 -0.13 5.29 15.15
CA TYR A 77 -1.52 5.69 15.35
C TYR A 77 -1.90 5.78 16.84
N LEU A 78 -1.56 4.76 17.64
CA LEU A 78 -1.89 4.72 19.06
C LEU A 78 -1.13 5.80 19.85
N ARG A 79 0.13 6.07 19.50
CA ARG A 79 0.88 7.21 20.07
C ARG A 79 0.22 8.54 19.74
N ASN A 80 -0.19 8.76 18.50
CA ASN A 80 -0.93 9.93 18.08
C ASN A 80 -2.26 10.09 18.84
N LEU A 81 -2.98 8.98 19.05
CA LEU A 81 -4.24 8.99 19.82
C LEU A 81 -3.99 9.43 21.26
N GLU A 82 -2.98 8.88 21.93
CA GLU A 82 -2.65 9.24 23.30
C GLU A 82 -2.16 10.71 23.42
N ASP A 83 -1.39 11.18 22.47
CA ASP A 83 -0.95 12.59 22.45
C ASP A 83 -2.13 13.53 22.19
N LYS A 84 -3.09 13.15 21.34
CA LYS A 84 -4.33 13.89 21.13
C LYS A 84 -5.18 13.95 22.41
N LYS A 85 -5.34 12.83 23.12
CA LYS A 85 -6.03 12.80 24.42
C LYS A 85 -5.41 13.77 25.41
N LYS A 86 -4.07 13.79 25.53
CA LYS A 86 -3.37 14.75 26.41
C LYS A 86 -3.64 16.20 26.05
N GLN A 87 -3.55 16.53 24.74
CA GLN A 87 -3.85 17.89 24.25
C GLN A 87 -5.28 18.30 24.56
N VAL A 88 -6.25 17.41 24.34
CA VAL A 88 -7.66 17.68 24.61
C VAL A 88 -7.91 17.89 26.11
N LEU A 89 -7.36 17.02 26.95
CA LEU A 89 -7.49 17.15 28.42
C LEU A 89 -6.90 18.47 28.90
N SER A 90 -5.70 18.86 28.46
CA SER A 90 -5.08 20.14 28.82
C SER A 90 -5.96 21.34 28.39
N SER A 91 -6.47 21.30 27.15
CA SER A 91 -7.32 22.37 26.63
C SER A 91 -8.65 22.52 27.37
N ILE A 92 -9.26 21.45 27.85
CA ILE A 92 -10.50 21.49 28.63
C ILE A 92 -10.21 21.92 30.07
N GLU A 93 -9.08 21.48 30.65
CA GLU A 93 -8.64 21.85 31.99
C GLU A 93 -8.34 23.37 32.08
N GLU A 94 -7.65 23.92 31.08
CA GLU A 94 -7.38 25.37 30.97
C GLU A 94 -8.68 26.21 30.91
N GLN A 95 -9.78 25.65 30.40
CA GLN A 95 -11.09 26.25 30.38
C GLN A 95 -11.86 26.10 31.73
N GLY A 96 -11.30 25.36 32.70
CA GLY A 96 -11.96 25.08 33.98
C GLY A 96 -13.19 24.18 33.87
N LYS A 97 -13.33 23.42 32.77
CA LYS A 97 -14.52 22.61 32.45
C LYS A 97 -14.30 21.11 32.52
N LEU A 98 -13.09 20.65 32.90
CA LEU A 98 -12.77 19.23 32.98
C LEU A 98 -13.42 18.60 34.25
N THR A 99 -14.36 17.69 34.03
CA THR A 99 -14.95 16.83 35.07
C THR A 99 -14.23 15.47 35.10
N GLU A 100 -14.29 14.74 36.22
CA GLU A 100 -13.68 13.41 36.34
C GLU A 100 -14.35 12.39 35.40
N GLU A 101 -15.67 12.53 35.13
CA GLU A 101 -16.40 11.68 34.17
C GLU A 101 -15.95 11.92 32.74
N LEU A 102 -15.85 13.20 32.33
CA LEU A 102 -15.35 13.56 30.99
C LEU A 102 -13.90 13.09 30.78
N LYS A 103 -13.06 13.29 31.80
CA LYS A 103 -11.67 12.83 31.79
C LYS A 103 -11.59 11.31 31.60
N LYS A 104 -12.42 10.55 32.32
CA LYS A 104 -12.50 9.11 32.16
C LYS A 104 -12.93 8.72 30.75
N SER A 105 -13.99 9.35 30.24
CA SER A 105 -14.50 9.08 28.86
C SER A 105 -13.44 9.34 27.79
N ILE A 106 -12.68 10.45 27.92
CA ILE A 106 -11.58 10.77 26.98
C ILE A 106 -10.46 9.74 27.07
N LEU A 107 -10.07 9.31 28.28
CA LEU A 107 -9.01 8.33 28.48
C LEU A 107 -9.41 6.93 27.95
N GLU A 108 -10.67 6.54 28.08
CA GLU A 108 -11.22 5.28 27.62
C GLU A 108 -11.51 5.25 26.09
N ALA A 109 -11.50 6.42 25.42
CA ALA A 109 -11.74 6.50 23.97
C ALA A 109 -10.73 5.67 23.18
N GLN A 110 -11.22 4.84 22.27
CA GLN A 110 -10.41 3.92 21.45
C GLN A 110 -10.03 4.49 20.07
N THR A 111 -10.64 5.59 19.67
CA THR A 111 -10.42 6.21 18.36
C THR A 111 -10.36 7.72 18.43
N LEU A 112 -9.64 8.33 17.47
CA LEU A 112 -9.58 9.79 17.36
C LEU A 112 -10.95 10.41 17.16
N VAL A 113 -11.87 9.75 16.47
CA VAL A 113 -13.24 10.24 16.22
C VAL A 113 -13.99 10.41 17.53
N VAL A 114 -13.91 9.44 18.44
CA VAL A 114 -14.56 9.54 19.76
C VAL A 114 -13.94 10.65 20.61
N VAL A 115 -12.61 10.81 20.57
CA VAL A 115 -11.93 11.93 21.27
C VAL A 115 -12.39 13.27 20.72
N GLU A 116 -12.53 13.40 19.40
CA GLU A 116 -13.01 14.64 18.76
C GLU A 116 -14.50 14.92 19.10
N ASP A 117 -15.35 13.89 19.19
CA ASP A 117 -16.75 14.06 19.62
C ASP A 117 -16.81 14.58 21.08
N LEU A 118 -16.03 14.00 22.00
CA LEU A 118 -15.97 14.43 23.39
C LEU A 118 -15.38 15.85 23.55
N TYR A 119 -14.45 16.24 22.67
CA TYR A 119 -13.84 17.56 22.68
C TYR A 119 -14.71 18.63 22.03
N ARG A 120 -15.67 18.24 21.17
CA ARG A 120 -16.45 19.15 20.32
C ARG A 120 -17.14 20.30 21.08
N PRO A 121 -17.77 20.11 22.25
CA PRO A 121 -18.38 21.21 23.04
C PRO A 121 -17.37 22.23 23.53
N TYR A 122 -16.11 21.85 23.70
CA TYR A 122 -15.02 22.65 24.30
C TYR A 122 -14.07 23.26 23.27
N ARG A 123 -14.17 22.80 22.02
CA ARG A 123 -13.32 23.26 20.93
C ARG A 123 -13.64 24.71 20.58
N PRO A 124 -12.63 25.62 20.45
CA PRO A 124 -12.87 26.97 19.96
C PRO A 124 -13.56 26.94 18.60
N LYS A 125 -14.76 27.49 18.52
CA LYS A 125 -15.56 27.52 17.30
C LYS A 125 -15.37 28.82 16.57
N ARG A 126 -15.50 28.81 15.25
CA ARG A 126 -15.70 30.05 14.47
C ARG A 126 -17.09 30.58 14.80
N ARG A 127 -17.33 31.88 14.52
CA ARG A 127 -18.60 32.54 14.77
C ARG A 127 -19.78 31.79 14.12
N THR A 128 -20.55 31.07 14.94
CA THR A 128 -21.71 30.25 14.53
C THR A 128 -22.99 31.04 14.77
N ARG A 129 -24.15 30.57 14.26
CA ARG A 129 -25.46 31.14 14.61
C ARG A 129 -25.70 31.14 16.13
N ALA A 130 -25.35 30.04 16.79
CA ALA A 130 -25.48 29.89 18.22
C ALA A 130 -24.57 30.86 19.00
N THR A 131 -23.30 31.06 18.56
CA THR A 131 -22.42 32.06 19.22
C THR A 131 -22.95 33.48 19.04
N ILE A 132 -23.47 33.84 17.87
CA ILE A 132 -24.12 35.12 17.63
C ILE A 132 -25.35 35.30 18.56
N ALA A 133 -26.16 34.25 18.68
CA ALA A 133 -27.34 34.28 19.56
C ALA A 133 -26.94 34.42 21.05
N LYS A 134 -25.85 33.80 21.48
CA LYS A 134 -25.29 33.99 22.84
C LYS A 134 -24.77 35.39 23.05
N GLU A 135 -24.07 35.97 22.09
CA GLU A 135 -23.61 37.38 22.13
C GLU A 135 -24.81 38.34 22.28
N LYS A 136 -25.95 38.04 21.67
CA LYS A 136 -27.21 38.75 21.79
C LYS A 136 -27.94 38.53 23.14
N GLY A 137 -27.42 37.66 24.01
CA GLY A 137 -27.97 37.40 25.34
C GLY A 137 -29.18 36.47 25.35
N LEU A 138 -29.32 35.58 24.34
CA LEU A 138 -30.47 34.67 24.21
C LEU A 138 -30.27 33.32 24.91
N GLU A 139 -29.13 33.09 25.56
CA GLU A 139 -28.84 31.82 26.26
C GLU A 139 -29.82 31.55 27.44
N PRO A 140 -30.26 32.52 28.24
CA PRO A 140 -31.27 32.27 29.27
C PRO A 140 -32.62 31.84 28.71
N LEU A 141 -33.05 32.37 27.55
CA LEU A 141 -34.27 31.93 26.86
C LEU A 141 -34.14 30.49 26.38
N ALA A 142 -32.99 30.13 25.81
CA ALA A 142 -32.69 28.72 25.41
C ALA A 142 -32.75 27.80 26.63
N ASN A 143 -32.17 28.16 27.75
CA ASN A 143 -32.23 27.38 28.98
C ASN A 143 -33.66 27.24 29.53
N LEU A 144 -34.48 28.30 29.46
CA LEU A 144 -35.90 28.25 29.86
C LEU A 144 -36.67 27.23 29.00
N ILE A 145 -36.48 27.25 27.68
CA ILE A 145 -37.11 26.29 26.77
C ILE A 145 -36.65 24.85 27.09
N LEU A 146 -35.39 24.63 27.37
CA LEU A 146 -34.79 23.32 27.68
C LEU A 146 -35.28 22.77 29.03
N LEU A 147 -35.59 23.61 30.02
CA LEU A 147 -36.13 23.23 31.32
C LEU A 147 -37.56 22.66 31.22
N GLN A 148 -38.33 23.02 30.20
CA GLN A 148 -39.67 22.50 29.91
C GLN A 148 -40.69 22.68 31.07
N MET A 149 -40.52 23.73 31.86
CA MET A 149 -41.30 23.97 33.09
C MET A 149 -42.16 25.25 33.03
N THR A 150 -42.14 26.02 31.94
CA THR A 150 -42.92 27.28 31.86
C THR A 150 -44.39 27.00 31.58
N ASP A 151 -45.25 27.72 32.28
CA ASP A 151 -46.72 27.73 32.06
C ASP A 151 -47.11 28.82 31.03
N LYS A 152 -46.19 29.73 30.66
CA LYS A 152 -46.42 30.79 29.67
C LYS A 152 -46.07 30.32 28.28
N SER A 153 -46.67 30.97 27.29
CA SER A 153 -46.22 30.74 25.90
C SER A 153 -44.77 31.22 25.71
N ILE A 154 -44.04 30.57 24.82
CA ILE A 154 -42.64 30.98 24.59
C ILE A 154 -42.57 32.35 23.93
N GLU A 155 -43.61 32.77 23.23
CA GLU A 155 -43.73 34.12 22.68
C GLU A 155 -43.76 35.15 23.78
N GLU A 156 -44.53 34.95 24.85
CA GLU A 156 -44.58 35.85 26.03
C GLU A 156 -43.24 35.88 26.77
N GLU A 157 -42.59 34.75 26.95
CA GLU A 157 -41.25 34.69 27.59
C GLU A 157 -40.20 35.39 26.73
N ALA A 158 -40.28 35.28 25.40
CA ALA A 158 -39.35 35.86 24.48
C ALA A 158 -39.47 37.42 24.33
N GLU A 159 -40.63 38.00 24.69
CA GLU A 159 -40.81 39.45 24.66
C GLU A 159 -39.73 40.20 25.48
N SER A 160 -39.35 39.63 26.62
CA SER A 160 -38.32 40.23 27.51
C SER A 160 -36.91 40.25 26.91
N TYR A 161 -36.66 39.52 25.83
CA TYR A 161 -35.37 39.44 25.14
C TYR A 161 -35.31 40.29 23.86
N VAL A 162 -36.42 40.98 23.49
CA VAL A 162 -36.44 41.92 22.36
C VAL A 162 -35.68 43.19 22.78
N SER A 163 -34.62 43.56 22.08
CA SER A 163 -33.77 44.69 22.39
C SER A 163 -33.06 45.21 21.15
N GLU A 164 -33.25 46.47 20.82
CA GLU A 164 -32.52 47.12 19.71
C GLU A 164 -31.01 47.18 20.00
N GLU A 165 -30.62 47.37 21.26
CA GLU A 165 -29.21 47.42 21.69
C GLU A 165 -28.50 46.09 21.43
N LYS A 166 -29.21 44.99 21.61
CA LYS A 166 -28.69 43.61 21.35
C LYS A 166 -29.02 43.10 19.96
N GLU A 167 -29.52 43.98 19.09
CA GLU A 167 -29.91 43.61 17.70
C GLU A 167 -30.93 42.46 17.62
N VAL A 168 -31.86 42.36 18.60
CA VAL A 168 -32.98 41.43 18.59
C VAL A 168 -34.25 42.20 18.28
N LYS A 169 -34.70 42.18 17.04
CA LYS A 169 -35.76 43.08 16.55
C LYS A 169 -37.17 42.67 16.94
N ASN A 170 -37.42 41.40 17.15
CA ASN A 170 -38.75 40.87 17.46
C ASN A 170 -38.67 39.51 18.14
N VAL A 171 -39.81 39.06 18.67
CA VAL A 171 -39.97 37.77 19.35
C VAL A 171 -39.52 36.58 18.49
N LYS A 172 -39.81 36.60 17.19
CA LYS A 172 -39.39 35.51 16.30
C LYS A 172 -37.87 35.35 16.20
N GLU A 173 -37.15 36.50 16.15
CA GLU A 173 -35.67 36.46 16.16
C GLU A 173 -35.12 35.98 17.50
N ALA A 174 -35.77 36.30 18.61
CA ALA A 174 -35.38 35.80 19.94
C ALA A 174 -35.55 34.30 20.04
N ILE A 175 -36.68 33.76 19.60
CA ILE A 175 -36.96 32.30 19.60
C ILE A 175 -36.03 31.57 18.62
N ALA A 176 -35.80 32.11 17.42
CA ALA A 176 -34.89 31.52 16.45
C ALA A 176 -33.45 31.47 16.98
N GLY A 177 -32.96 32.54 17.63
CA GLY A 177 -31.64 32.54 18.25
C GLY A 177 -31.52 31.55 19.41
N ALA A 178 -32.54 31.45 20.28
CA ALA A 178 -32.59 30.44 21.33
C ALA A 178 -32.60 29.00 20.75
N SER A 179 -33.35 28.80 19.67
CA SER A 179 -33.41 27.50 18.96
C SER A 179 -32.05 27.14 18.32
N ASP A 180 -31.32 28.11 17.74
CA ASP A 180 -29.98 27.90 17.21
C ASP A 180 -28.97 27.47 18.30
N ILE A 181 -29.09 28.06 19.51
CA ILE A 181 -28.26 27.64 20.66
C ILE A 181 -28.57 26.21 21.06
N LEU A 182 -29.86 25.84 21.16
CA LEU A 182 -30.28 24.49 21.52
C LEU A 182 -29.91 23.46 20.44
N ALA A 183 -30.09 23.80 19.17
CA ALA A 183 -29.73 22.91 18.06
C ALA A 183 -28.22 22.61 18.04
N GLU A 184 -27.39 23.62 18.31
CA GLU A 184 -25.93 23.39 18.42
C GLU A 184 -25.58 22.57 19.67
N SER A 185 -26.24 22.78 20.80
CA SER A 185 -26.06 21.99 22.00
C SER A 185 -26.39 20.51 21.78
N VAL A 186 -27.52 20.22 21.16
CA VAL A 186 -27.91 18.84 20.80
C VAL A 186 -26.91 18.22 19.83
N ALA A 187 -26.43 19.00 18.84
CA ALA A 187 -25.46 18.51 17.86
C ALA A 187 -24.05 18.25 18.44
N ASP A 188 -23.70 18.90 19.52
CA ASP A 188 -22.41 18.75 20.18
C ASP A 188 -22.38 17.63 21.22
N GLU A 189 -23.55 17.05 21.56
CA GLU A 189 -23.63 15.95 22.52
C GLU A 189 -22.96 14.69 21.95
N ALA A 190 -21.87 14.26 22.59
CA ALA A 190 -21.03 13.18 22.12
C ALA A 190 -21.79 11.84 22.05
N ASP A 191 -22.60 11.52 23.09
CA ASP A 191 -23.36 10.29 23.14
C ASP A 191 -24.40 10.19 22.02
N TYR A 192 -25.00 11.34 21.65
CA TYR A 192 -25.95 11.39 20.55
C TYR A 192 -25.25 11.10 19.22
N ARG A 193 -24.11 11.72 19.00
CA ARG A 193 -23.30 11.51 17.77
C ARG A 193 -22.84 10.06 17.65
N ILE A 194 -22.27 9.49 18.70
CA ILE A 194 -21.82 8.10 18.73
C ILE A 194 -22.98 7.15 18.41
N ARG A 195 -24.13 7.34 19.05
CA ARG A 195 -25.32 6.52 18.83
C ARG A 195 -25.84 6.62 17.41
N ILE A 196 -26.00 7.83 16.89
CA ILE A 196 -26.50 8.08 15.53
C ILE A 196 -25.55 7.50 14.50
N ARG A 197 -24.23 7.68 14.65
CA ARG A 197 -23.21 7.09 13.78
C ARG A 197 -23.33 5.57 13.75
N ASN A 198 -23.39 4.93 14.92
CA ASN A 198 -23.49 3.47 15.03
C ASN A 198 -24.78 2.94 14.40
N LEU A 199 -25.90 3.64 14.61
CA LEU A 199 -27.17 3.28 14.01
C LEU A 199 -27.14 3.42 12.48
N THR A 200 -26.57 4.52 11.97
CA THR A 200 -26.42 4.75 10.53
C THR A 200 -25.53 3.70 9.88
N VAL A 201 -24.38 3.35 10.49
CA VAL A 201 -23.51 2.29 9.98
C VAL A 201 -24.19 0.92 9.96
N LYS A 202 -24.99 0.62 10.99
CA LYS A 202 -25.68 -0.67 11.13
C LYS A 202 -26.84 -0.84 10.15
N SER A 203 -27.66 0.19 9.99
CA SER A 203 -28.97 0.10 9.32
C SER A 203 -29.08 0.98 8.07
N GLY A 204 -28.11 1.86 7.80
CA GLY A 204 -28.10 2.73 6.64
C GLY A 204 -27.54 2.06 5.39
N SER A 205 -27.76 2.71 4.25
CA SER A 205 -27.27 2.31 2.93
C SER A 205 -26.53 3.44 2.24
N VAL A 206 -25.61 3.07 1.31
CA VAL A 206 -25.05 4.01 0.35
C VAL A 206 -25.91 3.99 -0.90
N VAL A 207 -26.38 5.15 -1.31
CA VAL A 207 -27.20 5.33 -2.49
C VAL A 207 -26.47 6.20 -3.51
N SER A 208 -26.62 5.87 -4.79
CA SER A 208 -26.12 6.73 -5.86
C SER A 208 -27.10 6.85 -7.01
N SER A 209 -27.07 8.00 -7.67
CA SER A 209 -27.89 8.33 -8.82
C SER A 209 -27.10 9.07 -9.88
N ALA A 210 -27.53 8.97 -11.14
CA ALA A 210 -26.96 9.76 -12.21
C ALA A 210 -27.26 11.26 -12.01
N LYS A 211 -26.27 12.13 -12.24
CA LYS A 211 -26.50 13.59 -12.23
C LYS A 211 -27.29 14.07 -13.44
N LYS A 212 -27.16 13.37 -14.57
CA LYS A 212 -27.88 13.66 -15.81
C LYS A 212 -28.52 12.38 -16.30
N GLU A 213 -29.81 12.44 -16.54
CA GLU A 213 -30.56 11.33 -17.11
C GLU A 213 -30.06 11.03 -18.53
N ASN A 214 -29.95 9.73 -18.86
CA ASN A 214 -29.59 9.20 -20.18
C ASN A 214 -28.13 9.47 -20.66
N GLU A 215 -27.22 9.92 -19.84
CA GLU A 215 -25.80 10.01 -20.19
C GLU A 215 -25.16 8.61 -20.10
N LYS A 216 -24.66 8.08 -21.22
CA LYS A 216 -23.93 6.80 -21.24
C LYS A 216 -22.56 6.98 -20.63
N SER A 217 -22.22 6.16 -19.64
CA SER A 217 -20.89 6.16 -19.04
C SER A 217 -20.50 4.77 -18.53
N VAL A 218 -19.25 4.64 -18.08
CA VAL A 218 -18.78 3.41 -17.41
C VAL A 218 -19.43 3.18 -16.03
N TYR A 219 -20.19 4.14 -15.52
CA TYR A 219 -20.85 4.11 -14.22
C TYR A 219 -22.33 3.75 -14.30
N GLU A 220 -22.87 3.31 -15.47
CA GLU A 220 -24.29 2.99 -15.63
C GLU A 220 -24.84 2.05 -14.56
N MET A 221 -24.01 1.11 -14.06
CA MET A 221 -24.38 0.20 -12.99
C MET A 221 -24.62 0.86 -11.62
N TYR A 222 -24.24 2.14 -11.49
CA TYR A 222 -24.40 2.94 -10.28
C TYR A 222 -25.43 4.06 -10.42
N TYR A 223 -26.20 4.11 -11.51
CA TYR A 223 -27.20 5.17 -11.75
C TYR A 223 -28.46 5.03 -10.89
N ASP A 224 -28.75 3.81 -10.48
CA ASP A 224 -29.81 3.48 -9.52
C ASP A 224 -29.25 2.38 -8.60
N PHE A 225 -28.43 2.81 -7.66
CA PHE A 225 -27.66 1.89 -6.82
C PHE A 225 -27.97 2.14 -5.35
N GLU A 226 -28.24 1.07 -4.62
CA GLU A 226 -28.37 1.07 -3.18
C GLU A 226 -27.76 -0.22 -2.60
N GLU A 227 -26.89 -0.07 -1.58
CA GLU A 227 -26.30 -1.18 -0.87
C GLU A 227 -26.08 -0.82 0.61
N PRO A 228 -26.39 -1.76 1.57
CA PRO A 228 -26.11 -1.54 2.98
C PRO A 228 -24.64 -1.19 3.22
N ILE A 229 -24.38 -0.19 4.08
CA ILE A 229 -23.02 0.26 4.43
C ILE A 229 -22.15 -0.91 4.88
N SER A 230 -22.68 -1.83 5.68
CA SER A 230 -21.96 -2.99 6.22
C SER A 230 -21.55 -4.04 5.19
N LYS A 231 -22.12 -4.00 3.98
CA LYS A 231 -21.86 -4.97 2.90
C LYS A 231 -21.11 -4.37 1.71
N LEU A 232 -20.93 -3.05 1.69
CA LEU A 232 -20.35 -2.34 0.55
C LEU A 232 -18.89 -2.70 0.38
N ALA A 233 -18.55 -3.30 -0.76
CA ALA A 233 -17.18 -3.70 -1.10
C ALA A 233 -16.30 -2.49 -1.45
N GLY A 234 -15.00 -2.54 -1.08
CA GLY A 234 -14.07 -1.44 -1.26
C GLY A 234 -13.94 -0.93 -2.69
N HIS A 235 -13.89 -1.82 -3.69
CA HIS A 235 -13.84 -1.42 -5.10
C HIS A 235 -15.06 -0.62 -5.56
N ARG A 236 -16.24 -0.88 -4.98
CA ARG A 236 -17.47 -0.09 -5.25
C ARG A 236 -17.38 1.29 -4.62
N VAL A 237 -16.84 1.40 -3.39
CA VAL A 237 -16.59 2.70 -2.76
C VAL A 237 -15.70 3.56 -3.64
N LEU A 238 -14.60 3.01 -4.15
CA LEU A 238 -13.67 3.73 -5.02
C LEU A 238 -14.29 4.11 -6.36
N ALA A 239 -15.11 3.22 -6.95
CA ALA A 239 -15.86 3.51 -8.17
C ALA A 239 -16.87 4.65 -7.97
N LEU A 240 -17.64 4.62 -6.88
CA LEU A 240 -18.60 5.66 -6.52
C LEU A 240 -17.93 7.02 -6.29
N ASN A 241 -16.81 7.03 -5.55
CA ASN A 241 -16.04 8.25 -5.29
C ASN A 241 -15.49 8.85 -6.59
N ARG A 242 -15.00 8.02 -7.51
CA ARG A 242 -14.51 8.47 -8.81
C ARG A 242 -15.65 9.03 -9.67
N GLY A 243 -16.78 8.33 -9.76
CA GLY A 243 -17.96 8.79 -10.49
C GLY A 243 -18.51 10.13 -9.97
N GLU A 244 -18.47 10.34 -8.66
CA GLU A 244 -18.84 11.61 -8.02
C GLU A 244 -17.83 12.73 -8.33
N LYS A 245 -16.52 12.45 -8.26
CA LYS A 245 -15.43 13.37 -8.62
C LYS A 245 -15.51 13.80 -10.08
N GLU A 246 -15.86 12.89 -10.99
CA GLU A 246 -16.09 13.14 -12.40
C GLU A 246 -17.44 13.82 -12.68
N LYS A 247 -18.24 14.09 -11.65
CA LYS A 247 -19.56 14.75 -11.71
C LYS A 247 -20.62 13.97 -12.49
N ILE A 248 -20.45 12.67 -12.62
CA ILE A 248 -21.41 11.76 -13.26
C ILE A 248 -22.42 11.24 -12.24
N LEU A 249 -21.96 10.93 -11.02
CA LEU A 249 -22.80 10.42 -9.95
C LEU A 249 -23.05 11.47 -8.86
N THR A 250 -24.17 11.29 -8.15
CA THR A 250 -24.43 11.88 -6.85
C THR A 250 -24.49 10.73 -5.86
N VAL A 251 -23.67 10.79 -4.80
CA VAL A 251 -23.57 9.71 -3.81
C VAL A 251 -23.97 10.24 -2.43
N LYS A 252 -24.84 9.52 -1.72
CA LYS A 252 -25.34 9.89 -0.40
C LYS A 252 -25.41 8.68 0.52
N ILE A 253 -25.49 8.95 1.82
CA ILE A 253 -25.86 7.96 2.85
C ILE A 253 -27.37 8.11 3.13
N ASN A 254 -28.11 7.03 2.92
CA ASN A 254 -29.49 6.93 3.33
C ASN A 254 -29.51 6.37 4.76
N ALA A 255 -29.70 7.26 5.74
CA ALA A 255 -29.75 6.93 7.15
C ALA A 255 -31.18 6.58 7.60
N PRO A 256 -31.40 5.81 8.67
CA PRO A 256 -32.73 5.54 9.22
C PRO A 256 -33.25 6.78 9.97
N GLU A 257 -33.61 7.83 9.24
CA GLU A 257 -33.94 9.17 9.76
C GLU A 257 -35.10 9.15 10.78
N GLU A 258 -36.15 8.41 10.48
CA GLU A 258 -37.33 8.34 11.38
C GLU A 258 -36.98 7.73 12.75
N GLU A 259 -36.16 6.67 12.76
CA GLU A 259 -35.70 6.03 13.99
C GLU A 259 -34.78 6.98 14.79
N ILE A 260 -33.88 7.67 14.08
CA ILE A 260 -32.95 8.64 14.68
C ILE A 260 -33.71 9.80 15.30
N LEU A 261 -34.61 10.44 14.56
CA LEU A 261 -35.41 11.56 15.05
C LEU A 261 -36.32 11.16 16.22
N SER A 262 -36.97 10.03 16.12
CA SER A 262 -37.80 9.50 17.20
C SER A 262 -37.00 9.24 18.48
N TRP A 263 -35.75 8.74 18.34
CA TRP A 263 -34.87 8.53 19.46
C TRP A 263 -34.36 9.88 20.04
N LEU A 264 -33.92 10.81 19.20
CA LEU A 264 -33.43 12.14 19.63
C LEU A 264 -34.53 12.92 20.36
N LYS A 265 -35.78 12.91 19.84
CA LYS A 265 -36.93 13.57 20.50
C LYS A 265 -37.09 13.03 21.92
N ARG A 266 -37.01 11.72 22.13
CA ARG A 266 -37.09 11.11 23.49
C ARG A 266 -35.93 11.46 24.42
N GLN A 267 -34.76 11.83 23.89
CA GLN A 267 -33.63 12.26 24.73
C GLN A 267 -33.78 13.73 25.16
N VAL A 268 -34.28 14.60 24.27
CA VAL A 268 -34.37 16.03 24.47
C VAL A 268 -35.67 16.44 25.16
N ILE A 269 -36.78 15.83 24.78
CA ILE A 269 -38.09 16.14 25.31
C ILE A 269 -38.39 15.16 26.47
N ARG A 270 -38.26 15.68 27.70
CA ARG A 270 -38.44 14.92 28.94
C ARG A 270 -39.82 15.05 29.53
N THR A 271 -40.50 16.19 29.27
CA THR A 271 -41.82 16.53 29.77
C THR A 271 -42.66 17.00 28.59
N ASP A 272 -43.90 16.49 28.50
CA ASP A 272 -44.85 16.96 27.48
C ASP A 272 -45.42 18.31 27.96
N ASN A 273 -44.84 19.40 27.48
CA ASN A 273 -45.25 20.77 27.77
C ASN A 273 -45.67 21.44 26.46
N PRO A 274 -46.98 21.83 26.33
CA PRO A 274 -47.52 22.40 25.10
C PRO A 274 -46.82 23.67 24.63
N ASN A 275 -46.14 24.39 25.53
CA ASN A 275 -45.44 25.64 25.22
C ASN A 275 -44.02 25.38 24.66
N THR A 276 -43.33 24.35 25.09
CA THR A 276 -41.93 24.06 24.70
C THR A 276 -41.77 22.88 23.77
N THR A 277 -42.62 21.86 23.83
CA THR A 277 -42.51 20.64 23.02
C THR A 277 -42.48 20.93 21.52
N PRO A 278 -43.31 21.79 20.92
CA PRO A 278 -43.29 22.04 19.49
C PRO A 278 -41.94 22.69 19.04
N ILE A 279 -41.38 23.57 19.89
CA ILE A 279 -40.10 24.24 19.61
C ILE A 279 -38.97 23.23 19.71
N LEU A 280 -38.94 22.39 20.73
CA LEU A 280 -37.91 21.36 20.90
C LEU A 280 -37.95 20.30 19.79
N GLU A 281 -39.15 19.93 19.30
CA GLU A 281 -39.25 19.08 18.13
C GLU A 281 -38.61 19.69 16.89
N ALA A 282 -38.89 20.96 16.62
CA ALA A 282 -38.26 21.69 15.51
C ALA A 282 -36.74 21.83 15.71
N VAL A 283 -36.28 22.09 16.94
CA VAL A 283 -34.85 22.15 17.29
C VAL A 283 -34.16 20.82 17.03
N VAL A 284 -34.76 19.68 17.41
CA VAL A 284 -34.20 18.35 17.17
C VAL A 284 -34.10 18.06 15.68
N GLU A 285 -35.16 18.40 14.90
CA GLU A 285 -35.13 18.21 13.45
C GLU A 285 -34.06 19.08 12.77
N ASP A 286 -33.95 20.35 13.14
CA ASP A 286 -32.92 21.26 12.63
C ASP A 286 -31.51 20.81 13.01
N SER A 287 -31.31 20.43 14.28
CA SER A 287 -30.04 19.90 14.77
C SER A 287 -29.59 18.68 13.97
N TYR A 288 -30.50 17.73 13.75
CA TYR A 288 -30.18 16.54 12.96
C TYR A 288 -29.89 16.88 11.50
N LYS A 289 -30.83 17.53 10.80
CA LYS A 289 -30.75 17.75 9.36
C LYS A 289 -29.61 18.70 8.96
N ARG A 290 -29.38 19.75 9.74
CA ARG A 290 -28.40 20.79 9.42
C ARG A 290 -27.01 20.52 9.99
N LEU A 291 -26.90 19.93 11.17
CA LEU A 291 -25.64 19.84 11.89
C LEU A 291 -25.10 18.39 12.01
N ILE A 292 -25.95 17.44 12.41
CA ILE A 292 -25.52 16.06 12.71
C ILE A 292 -25.39 15.22 11.45
N ALA A 293 -26.46 15.09 10.66
CA ALA A 293 -26.50 14.21 9.50
C ALA A 293 -25.40 14.49 8.46
N PRO A 294 -25.15 15.76 8.05
CA PRO A 294 -24.09 16.03 7.06
C PRO A 294 -22.67 15.78 7.62
N ALA A 295 -22.50 15.88 8.94
CA ALA A 295 -21.21 15.61 9.57
C ALA A 295 -20.97 14.09 9.64
N ILE A 296 -21.95 13.30 10.12
CA ILE A 296 -21.86 11.84 10.21
C ILE A 296 -21.76 11.20 8.82
N GLU A 297 -22.48 11.72 7.82
CA GLU A 297 -22.34 11.25 6.44
C GLU A 297 -20.91 11.39 5.94
N ARG A 298 -20.27 12.55 6.14
CA ARG A 298 -18.85 12.75 5.77
C ARG A 298 -17.92 11.81 6.53
N GLU A 299 -18.15 11.62 7.83
CA GLU A 299 -17.34 10.73 8.67
C GLU A 299 -17.44 9.29 8.18
N ILE A 300 -18.63 8.79 7.91
CA ILE A 300 -18.85 7.43 7.40
C ILE A 300 -18.25 7.27 6.00
N ARG A 301 -18.45 8.24 5.11
CA ARG A 301 -17.87 8.19 3.76
C ARG A 301 -16.35 8.21 3.78
N ASN A 302 -15.74 9.00 4.68
CA ASN A 302 -14.30 9.02 4.86
C ASN A 302 -13.78 7.68 5.40
N ASP A 303 -14.46 7.09 6.40
CA ASP A 303 -14.11 5.78 6.96
C ASP A 303 -14.22 4.65 5.91
N LEU A 304 -15.29 4.65 5.10
CA LEU A 304 -15.44 3.72 3.98
C LEU A 304 -14.32 3.89 2.94
N THR A 305 -13.98 5.12 2.61
CA THR A 305 -12.90 5.43 1.65
C THR A 305 -11.55 4.97 2.19
N GLU A 306 -11.22 5.28 3.43
CA GLU A 306 -9.97 4.87 4.06
C GLU A 306 -9.84 3.34 4.10
N LYS A 307 -10.88 2.62 4.51
CA LYS A 307 -10.89 1.15 4.49
C LYS A 307 -10.74 0.56 3.09
N ALA A 308 -11.38 1.18 2.09
CA ALA A 308 -11.27 0.75 0.70
C ALA A 308 -9.87 0.99 0.14
N GLU A 309 -9.27 2.13 0.44
CA GLU A 309 -7.89 2.45 0.08
C GLU A 309 -6.90 1.48 0.72
N ASP A 310 -7.03 1.21 2.02
CA ASP A 310 -6.16 0.27 2.76
C ASP A 310 -6.19 -1.14 2.17
N GLY A 311 -7.40 -1.64 1.89
CA GLY A 311 -7.57 -2.92 1.22
C GLY A 311 -6.89 -2.96 -0.15
N SER A 312 -7.08 -1.93 -0.97
CA SER A 312 -6.50 -1.85 -2.30
C SER A 312 -4.98 -1.66 -2.28
N ILE A 313 -4.45 -0.84 -1.37
CA ILE A 313 -3.00 -0.63 -1.20
C ILE A 313 -2.29 -1.95 -0.84
N LYS A 314 -2.90 -2.80 0.00
CA LYS A 314 -2.36 -4.14 0.29
C LYS A 314 -2.27 -5.01 -0.96
N VAL A 315 -3.32 -5.00 -1.79
CA VAL A 315 -3.31 -5.72 -3.08
C VAL A 315 -2.24 -5.18 -4.01
N PHE A 316 -2.11 -3.86 -4.11
CA PHE A 316 -1.09 -3.21 -4.94
C PHE A 316 0.32 -3.54 -4.45
N GLY A 317 0.54 -3.58 -3.14
CA GLY A 317 1.80 -4.01 -2.55
C GLY A 317 2.18 -5.42 -2.99
N LYS A 318 1.24 -6.37 -2.92
CA LYS A 318 1.47 -7.76 -3.37
C LYS A 318 1.71 -7.84 -4.88
N ASN A 319 0.95 -7.11 -5.68
CA ASN A 319 1.19 -7.06 -7.13
C ASN A 319 2.58 -6.49 -7.47
N LEU A 320 3.02 -5.45 -6.75
CA LEU A 320 4.36 -4.89 -6.91
C LEU A 320 5.43 -5.87 -6.47
N GLU A 321 5.28 -6.54 -5.33
CA GLU A 321 6.20 -7.57 -4.86
C GLU A 321 6.41 -8.65 -5.92
N GLN A 322 5.32 -9.15 -6.51
CA GLN A 322 5.39 -10.18 -7.56
C GLN A 322 6.14 -9.70 -8.81
N LEU A 323 5.96 -8.43 -9.21
CA LEU A 323 6.71 -7.86 -10.32
C LEU A 323 8.21 -7.73 -10.02
N LEU A 324 8.55 -7.29 -8.82
CA LEU A 324 9.94 -7.11 -8.38
C LEU A 324 10.67 -8.43 -8.16
N MET A 325 9.95 -9.44 -7.69
CA MET A 325 10.47 -10.76 -7.37
C MET A 325 10.46 -11.74 -8.55
N GLN A 326 10.15 -11.29 -9.77
CA GLN A 326 10.29 -12.13 -10.96
C GLN A 326 11.75 -12.58 -11.13
N PRO A 327 11.99 -13.86 -11.49
CA PRO A 327 13.35 -14.36 -11.67
C PRO A 327 14.06 -13.66 -12.82
N PRO A 328 15.32 -13.25 -12.61
CA PRO A 328 16.13 -12.64 -13.64
C PRO A 328 16.47 -13.66 -14.76
N ILE A 329 16.61 -13.20 -16.01
CA ILE A 329 17.10 -13.98 -17.13
C ILE A 329 18.56 -13.55 -17.39
N VAL A 330 19.49 -14.24 -16.76
CA VAL A 330 20.92 -13.92 -16.78
C VAL A 330 21.61 -14.53 -17.99
N GLY A 331 22.70 -13.88 -18.46
CA GLY A 331 23.57 -14.42 -19.50
C GLY A 331 22.94 -14.46 -20.89
N LYS A 332 22.04 -13.52 -21.21
CA LYS A 332 21.34 -13.41 -22.49
C LYS A 332 21.51 -12.02 -23.10
N VAL A 333 21.77 -11.98 -24.40
CA VAL A 333 21.70 -10.75 -25.19
C VAL A 333 20.24 -10.49 -25.55
N VAL A 334 19.71 -9.33 -25.17
CA VAL A 334 18.29 -8.99 -25.28
C VAL A 334 18.09 -7.80 -26.19
N LEU A 335 17.17 -7.92 -27.15
CA LEU A 335 16.64 -6.80 -27.92
C LEU A 335 15.38 -6.24 -27.22
N GLY A 336 15.46 -5.05 -26.66
CA GLY A 336 14.31 -4.31 -26.19
C GLY A 336 13.57 -3.67 -27.36
N TRP A 337 12.25 -3.84 -27.36
CA TRP A 337 11.35 -3.30 -28.36
C TRP A 337 10.29 -2.45 -27.68
N ASP A 338 10.39 -1.14 -27.85
CA ASP A 338 9.39 -0.17 -27.40
C ASP A 338 8.42 0.10 -28.54
N PRO A 339 7.19 -0.48 -28.52
CA PRO A 339 6.24 -0.40 -29.61
C PRO A 339 5.65 1.01 -29.75
N ALA A 340 5.50 1.48 -30.97
CA ALA A 340 4.80 2.75 -31.21
C ALA A 340 4.25 2.78 -32.65
N PHE A 341 3.19 3.57 -32.86
CA PHE A 341 2.62 3.76 -34.19
C PHE A 341 3.41 4.78 -35.03
N ARG A 342 3.05 6.05 -34.97
CA ARG A 342 3.58 7.10 -35.86
C ARG A 342 5.08 7.39 -35.67
N THR A 343 5.57 7.34 -34.47
CA THR A 343 6.96 7.70 -34.14
C THR A 343 7.97 6.60 -34.43
N GLY A 344 7.51 5.43 -34.88
CA GLY A 344 8.30 4.23 -35.08
C GLY A 344 8.64 3.51 -33.77
N CYS A 345 8.85 2.20 -33.85
CA CYS A 345 9.28 1.36 -32.74
C CYS A 345 10.76 1.61 -32.46
N LYS A 346 11.13 1.87 -31.19
CA LYS A 346 12.50 2.07 -30.76
C LYS A 346 13.07 0.73 -30.31
N LEU A 347 14.26 0.45 -30.76
CA LEU A 347 14.97 -0.79 -30.46
C LEU A 347 16.28 -0.50 -29.76
N ALA A 348 16.62 -1.33 -28.76
CA ALA A 348 17.91 -1.27 -28.09
C ALA A 348 18.42 -2.70 -27.84
N VAL A 349 19.64 -3.00 -28.28
CA VAL A 349 20.32 -4.26 -27.97
C VAL A 349 21.11 -4.06 -26.69
N VAL A 350 20.89 -4.91 -25.70
CA VAL A 350 21.71 -4.95 -24.48
C VAL A 350 22.44 -6.27 -24.37
N ASP A 351 23.72 -6.23 -23.97
CA ASP A 351 24.51 -7.42 -23.74
C ASP A 351 24.14 -8.12 -22.42
N GLU A 352 24.78 -9.21 -22.11
CA GLU A 352 24.56 -10.03 -20.90
C GLU A 352 24.74 -9.25 -19.59
N THR A 353 25.43 -8.11 -19.62
CA THR A 353 25.69 -7.23 -18.46
C THR A 353 24.70 -6.06 -18.36
N GLY A 354 23.78 -5.94 -19.33
CA GLY A 354 22.85 -4.81 -19.42
C GLY A 354 23.43 -3.57 -20.11
N LYS A 355 24.64 -3.64 -20.70
CA LYS A 355 25.25 -2.55 -21.46
C LYS A 355 24.56 -2.45 -22.83
N VAL A 356 24.18 -1.24 -23.23
CA VAL A 356 23.62 -1.00 -24.56
C VAL A 356 24.71 -1.09 -25.63
N LEU A 357 24.51 -1.97 -26.62
CA LEU A 357 25.42 -2.19 -27.74
C LEU A 357 25.03 -1.38 -28.96
N ASP A 358 23.70 -1.28 -29.23
CA ASP A 358 23.18 -0.58 -30.42
C ASP A 358 21.74 -0.12 -30.19
N THR A 359 21.32 0.90 -30.91
CA THR A 359 19.94 1.42 -30.90
C THR A 359 19.50 1.77 -32.31
N THR A 360 18.25 1.54 -32.65
CA THR A 360 17.67 1.94 -33.95
C THR A 360 16.17 2.22 -33.82
N VAL A 361 15.59 2.78 -34.89
CA VAL A 361 14.17 3.00 -35.01
C VAL A 361 13.66 2.32 -36.28
N VAL A 362 12.59 1.55 -36.15
CA VAL A 362 11.94 0.83 -37.27
C VAL A 362 10.45 1.20 -37.34
N TYR A 363 9.86 1.06 -38.51
CA TYR A 363 8.48 1.48 -38.78
C TYR A 363 7.60 0.32 -39.26
N PRO A 364 7.43 -0.77 -38.47
CA PRO A 364 6.63 -1.92 -38.88
C PRO A 364 5.12 -1.74 -38.65
N THR A 365 4.71 -0.74 -37.86
CA THR A 365 3.33 -0.53 -37.38
C THR A 365 2.67 0.66 -38.09
N ALA A 366 1.35 0.68 -38.13
CA ALA A 366 0.58 1.73 -38.83
C ALA A 366 0.88 3.16 -38.28
N PRO A 367 0.90 4.20 -39.18
CA PRO A 367 0.80 4.13 -40.63
C PRO A 367 2.09 3.67 -41.29
N THR A 368 2.04 2.55 -42.01
CA THR A 368 3.21 1.91 -42.62
C THR A 368 2.91 1.42 -44.03
N THR A 369 3.93 0.92 -44.72
CA THR A 369 3.84 0.28 -46.04
C THR A 369 4.55 -1.07 -46.00
N GLU A 370 4.24 -1.98 -46.94
CA GLU A 370 4.93 -3.28 -47.02
C GLU A 370 6.45 -3.13 -47.17
N ALA A 371 6.89 -2.09 -47.92
CA ALA A 371 8.32 -1.78 -48.02
C ALA A 371 8.97 -1.41 -46.68
N LYS A 372 8.31 -0.65 -45.82
CA LYS A 372 8.76 -0.28 -44.49
C LYS A 372 8.75 -1.50 -43.54
N ILE A 373 7.74 -2.36 -43.61
CA ILE A 373 7.67 -3.62 -42.85
C ILE A 373 8.84 -4.52 -43.26
N LYS A 374 9.09 -4.69 -44.54
CA LYS A 374 10.23 -5.48 -45.06
C LYS A 374 11.56 -4.89 -44.58
N ALA A 375 11.75 -3.59 -44.70
CA ALA A 375 12.97 -2.93 -44.22
C ALA A 375 13.17 -3.09 -42.69
N ALA A 376 12.11 -3.02 -41.90
CA ALA A 376 12.14 -3.26 -40.47
C ALA A 376 12.60 -4.70 -40.17
N LYS A 377 11.97 -5.70 -40.81
CA LYS A 377 12.35 -7.11 -40.66
C LYS A 377 13.84 -7.34 -41.02
N GLU A 378 14.32 -6.81 -42.14
CA GLU A 378 15.73 -6.94 -42.57
C GLU A 378 16.68 -6.27 -41.58
N THR A 379 16.33 -5.11 -41.04
CA THR A 379 17.14 -4.42 -40.01
C THR A 379 17.27 -5.28 -38.76
N VAL A 380 16.15 -5.82 -38.26
CA VAL A 380 16.16 -6.64 -37.03
C VAL A 380 16.91 -7.97 -37.25
N LYS A 381 16.74 -8.62 -38.41
CA LYS A 381 17.50 -9.84 -38.75
C LYS A 381 19.00 -9.59 -38.71
N LYS A 382 19.46 -8.47 -39.29
CA LYS A 382 20.88 -8.08 -39.24
C LYS A 382 21.37 -7.84 -37.83
N MET A 383 20.54 -7.25 -36.96
CA MET A 383 20.87 -7.05 -35.53
C MET A 383 20.97 -8.39 -34.80
N ILE A 384 20.01 -9.33 -35.05
CA ILE A 384 20.03 -10.67 -34.47
C ILE A 384 21.33 -11.39 -34.84
N GLU A 385 21.72 -11.35 -36.10
CA GLU A 385 22.95 -12.01 -36.59
C GLU A 385 24.21 -11.33 -36.04
N LYS A 386 24.25 -9.98 -36.08
CA LYS A 386 25.43 -9.20 -35.66
C LYS A 386 25.72 -9.31 -34.17
N TYR A 387 24.70 -9.29 -33.32
CA TYR A 387 24.85 -9.24 -31.87
C TYR A 387 24.51 -10.58 -31.18
N HIS A 388 24.18 -11.61 -31.94
CA HIS A 388 23.76 -12.93 -31.42
C HIS A 388 22.64 -12.82 -30.41
N ILE A 389 21.56 -12.09 -30.75
CA ILE A 389 20.42 -11.84 -29.90
C ILE A 389 19.73 -13.16 -29.56
N ASP A 390 19.56 -13.45 -28.28
CA ASP A 390 18.85 -14.63 -27.77
C ASP A 390 17.34 -14.39 -27.62
N LEU A 391 16.96 -13.19 -27.13
CA LEU A 391 15.61 -12.87 -26.74
C LEU A 391 15.18 -11.48 -27.23
N ILE A 392 13.90 -11.34 -27.53
CA ILE A 392 13.26 -10.06 -27.83
C ILE A 392 12.27 -9.73 -26.68
N SER A 393 12.51 -8.63 -25.98
CA SER A 393 11.64 -8.10 -24.93
C SER A 393 10.74 -7.02 -25.53
N VAL A 394 9.45 -7.28 -25.66
CA VAL A 394 8.48 -6.37 -26.28
C VAL A 394 7.63 -5.70 -25.22
N GLY A 395 7.61 -4.37 -25.18
CA GLY A 395 6.75 -3.61 -24.30
C GLY A 395 5.26 -3.90 -24.54
N ASN A 396 4.46 -3.96 -23.50
CA ASN A 396 3.03 -4.30 -23.58
C ASN A 396 2.10 -3.10 -23.81
N GLY A 397 2.63 -1.95 -24.22
CA GLY A 397 1.86 -0.74 -24.43
C GLY A 397 1.25 -0.61 -25.84
N THR A 398 1.13 0.64 -26.28
CA THR A 398 0.54 0.98 -27.57
C THR A 398 1.30 0.31 -28.72
N ALA A 399 0.59 -0.27 -29.70
CA ALA A 399 1.14 -1.00 -30.87
C ALA A 399 1.92 -2.29 -30.53
N CYS A 400 1.79 -2.83 -29.31
CA CYS A 400 2.38 -4.11 -28.92
C CYS A 400 1.94 -5.25 -29.84
N ARG A 401 0.64 -5.35 -30.10
CA ARG A 401 0.04 -6.40 -30.94
C ARG A 401 0.59 -6.41 -32.36
N GLU A 402 0.60 -5.25 -32.99
CA GLU A 402 1.08 -5.09 -34.36
C GLU A 402 2.58 -5.40 -34.45
N SER A 403 3.34 -5.00 -33.44
CA SER A 403 4.76 -5.33 -33.30
C SER A 403 4.98 -6.83 -33.11
N GLU A 404 4.20 -7.46 -32.26
CA GLU A 404 4.28 -8.90 -31.99
C GLU A 404 4.05 -9.72 -33.25
N GLN A 405 3.02 -9.35 -34.05
CA GLN A 405 2.73 -10.04 -35.33
C GLN A 405 3.91 -9.96 -36.30
N VAL A 406 4.53 -8.79 -36.42
CA VAL A 406 5.69 -8.59 -37.30
C VAL A 406 6.91 -9.39 -36.80
N ILE A 407 7.12 -9.44 -35.49
CA ILE A 407 8.21 -10.21 -34.86
C ILE A 407 8.01 -11.70 -35.13
N VAL A 408 6.83 -12.24 -34.90
CA VAL A 408 6.53 -13.67 -35.14
C VAL A 408 6.73 -14.07 -36.62
N ASP A 409 6.22 -13.24 -37.54
CA ASP A 409 6.39 -13.48 -38.95
C ASP A 409 7.87 -13.40 -39.38
N MET A 410 8.65 -12.54 -38.77
CA MET A 410 10.08 -12.41 -38.98
C MET A 410 10.84 -13.62 -38.42
N LEU A 411 10.50 -14.10 -37.23
CA LEU A 411 11.18 -15.20 -36.55
C LEU A 411 11.05 -16.52 -37.31
N LYS A 412 9.99 -16.70 -38.12
CA LYS A 412 9.85 -17.85 -39.05
C LYS A 412 10.94 -17.89 -40.12
N GLU A 413 11.52 -16.74 -40.43
CA GLU A 413 12.53 -16.55 -41.46
C GLU A 413 13.98 -16.55 -40.94
N VAL A 414 14.14 -16.55 -39.58
CA VAL A 414 15.44 -16.51 -38.89
C VAL A 414 15.94 -17.94 -38.61
N PRO A 415 17.17 -18.32 -39.01
CA PRO A 415 17.67 -19.67 -38.82
C PRO A 415 18.06 -19.99 -37.38
N THR A 416 18.33 -18.97 -36.56
CA THR A 416 18.69 -19.09 -35.14
C THR A 416 17.43 -19.14 -34.27
N LYS A 417 17.50 -19.94 -33.19
CA LYS A 417 16.38 -20.02 -32.24
C LYS A 417 16.32 -18.78 -31.37
N VAL A 418 15.61 -17.75 -31.81
CA VAL A 418 15.28 -16.57 -31.03
C VAL A 418 13.86 -16.65 -30.51
N GLN A 419 13.64 -16.30 -29.28
CA GLN A 419 12.32 -16.26 -28.65
C GLN A 419 11.95 -14.84 -28.26
N TYR A 420 10.68 -14.57 -28.02
CA TYR A 420 10.23 -13.28 -27.54
C TYR A 420 9.38 -13.42 -26.28
N VAL A 421 9.26 -12.33 -25.56
CA VAL A 421 8.40 -12.21 -24.39
C VAL A 421 7.77 -10.80 -24.35
N ILE A 422 6.51 -10.76 -23.96
CA ILE A 422 5.83 -9.49 -23.70
C ILE A 422 6.19 -9.03 -22.29
N THR A 423 6.84 -7.88 -22.19
CA THR A 423 7.34 -7.31 -20.93
C THR A 423 6.46 -6.16 -20.49
N ASN A 424 6.14 -6.11 -19.21
CA ASN A 424 5.40 -4.97 -18.64
C ASN A 424 6.26 -3.69 -18.73
N GLU A 425 5.81 -2.70 -19.50
CA GLU A 425 6.50 -1.42 -19.69
C GLU A 425 6.05 -0.32 -18.72
N ALA A 426 5.17 -0.62 -17.75
CA ALA A 426 4.66 0.36 -16.81
C ALA A 426 5.80 1.17 -16.16
N GLY A 427 5.67 2.49 -16.16
CA GLY A 427 6.70 3.41 -15.65
C GLY A 427 7.93 3.59 -16.55
N ALA A 428 8.10 2.87 -17.67
CA ALA A 428 9.25 3.05 -18.56
C ALA A 428 9.33 4.48 -19.13
N SER A 429 8.20 5.07 -19.46
CA SER A 429 8.10 6.47 -19.91
C SER A 429 8.50 7.47 -18.82
N VAL A 430 8.17 7.17 -17.56
CA VAL A 430 8.56 8.01 -16.41
C VAL A 430 10.07 7.93 -16.19
N TYR A 431 10.64 6.71 -16.22
CA TYR A 431 12.08 6.52 -16.15
C TYR A 431 12.81 7.24 -17.27
N SER A 432 12.42 7.00 -18.53
CA SER A 432 13.12 7.53 -19.72
C SER A 432 13.17 9.06 -19.77
N ALA A 433 12.17 9.73 -19.19
CA ALA A 433 12.12 11.19 -19.05
C ALA A 433 12.81 11.71 -17.76
N SER A 434 13.26 10.84 -16.88
CA SER A 434 13.86 11.22 -15.60
C SER A 434 15.27 11.78 -15.74
N LYS A 435 15.69 12.54 -14.71
CA LYS A 435 17.08 13.01 -14.59
C LYS A 435 18.07 11.84 -14.52
N LEU A 436 17.70 10.77 -13.80
CA LEU A 436 18.50 9.56 -13.68
C LEU A 436 18.79 8.93 -15.05
N ALA A 437 17.76 8.76 -15.89
CA ALA A 437 17.94 8.20 -17.22
C ALA A 437 18.76 9.13 -18.14
N THR A 438 18.68 10.44 -17.93
CA THR A 438 19.51 11.42 -18.66
C THR A 438 20.97 11.34 -18.23
N GLU A 439 21.25 11.15 -16.96
CA GLU A 439 22.61 10.94 -16.43
C GLU A 439 23.19 9.59 -16.90
N GLU A 440 22.36 8.53 -16.95
CA GLU A 440 22.75 7.19 -17.39
C GLU A 440 22.99 7.12 -18.91
N PHE A 441 22.18 7.83 -19.70
CA PHE A 441 22.22 7.86 -21.16
C PHE A 441 22.13 9.29 -21.70
N PRO A 442 23.19 10.11 -21.57
CA PRO A 442 23.14 11.52 -21.95
C PRO A 442 22.91 11.73 -23.46
N ASN A 443 23.35 10.79 -24.29
CA ASN A 443 23.27 10.87 -25.76
C ASN A 443 22.04 10.17 -26.36
N PHE A 444 21.18 9.55 -25.54
CA PHE A 444 19.99 8.85 -26.03
C PHE A 444 18.75 9.75 -25.90
N ASP A 445 17.83 9.61 -26.84
CA ASP A 445 16.50 10.17 -26.71
C ASP A 445 15.63 9.34 -25.72
N VAL A 446 14.43 9.87 -25.41
CA VAL A 446 13.51 9.24 -24.46
C VAL A 446 13.09 7.83 -24.92
N GLY A 447 12.89 7.62 -26.23
CA GLY A 447 12.48 6.33 -26.78
C GLY A 447 13.61 5.29 -26.72
N GLN A 448 14.85 5.68 -27.00
CA GLN A 448 16.02 4.80 -26.87
C GLN A 448 16.24 4.37 -25.41
N ARG A 449 16.07 5.29 -24.46
CA ARG A 449 16.13 4.98 -23.01
C ARG A 449 15.03 4.01 -22.60
N SER A 450 13.81 4.19 -23.14
CA SER A 450 12.67 3.30 -22.87
C SER A 450 12.95 1.89 -23.39
N ALA A 451 13.41 1.75 -24.64
CA ALA A 451 13.74 0.45 -25.22
C ALA A 451 14.86 -0.27 -24.45
N ALA A 452 15.89 0.45 -24.01
CA ALA A 452 16.95 -0.09 -23.16
C ALA A 452 16.41 -0.57 -21.80
N SER A 453 15.50 0.18 -21.19
CA SER A 453 14.84 -0.20 -19.95
C SER A 453 13.98 -1.47 -20.13
N ILE A 454 13.20 -1.57 -21.21
CA ILE A 454 12.39 -2.75 -21.52
C ILE A 454 13.26 -4.01 -21.65
N ALA A 455 14.45 -3.91 -22.29
CA ALA A 455 15.38 -5.02 -22.38
C ALA A 455 15.94 -5.44 -21.02
N ARG A 456 16.39 -4.47 -20.22
CA ARG A 456 16.99 -4.70 -18.90
C ARG A 456 16.02 -5.23 -17.87
N ARG A 457 14.71 -4.90 -17.98
CA ARG A 457 13.65 -5.47 -17.12
C ARG A 457 13.54 -6.97 -17.27
N LEU A 458 13.84 -7.52 -18.46
CA LEU A 458 13.85 -8.94 -18.66
C LEU A 458 15.09 -9.59 -18.02
N GLN A 459 16.24 -8.91 -18.07
CA GLN A 459 17.49 -9.40 -17.48
C GLN A 459 17.45 -9.38 -15.95
N ASP A 460 17.05 -8.25 -15.33
CA ASP A 460 16.81 -8.13 -13.89
C ASP A 460 15.69 -7.12 -13.59
N PRO A 461 14.46 -7.61 -13.36
CA PRO A 461 13.31 -6.74 -13.07
C PRO A 461 13.53 -5.83 -11.86
N LEU A 462 14.07 -6.38 -10.76
CA LEU A 462 14.29 -5.62 -9.53
C LEU A 462 15.27 -4.48 -9.74
N ALA A 463 16.43 -4.76 -10.32
CA ALA A 463 17.50 -3.77 -10.55
C ALA A 463 17.05 -2.62 -11.46
N GLU A 464 16.13 -2.86 -12.38
CA GLU A 464 15.61 -1.83 -13.28
C GLU A 464 14.40 -1.09 -12.69
N LEU A 465 13.44 -1.80 -12.08
CA LEU A 465 12.22 -1.18 -11.55
C LEU A 465 12.47 -0.27 -10.34
N VAL A 466 13.50 -0.50 -9.54
CA VAL A 466 13.87 0.41 -8.43
C VAL A 466 14.29 1.82 -8.88
N LYS A 467 14.58 2.02 -10.17
CA LYS A 467 14.89 3.33 -10.76
C LYS A 467 13.64 4.20 -10.95
N ILE A 468 12.45 3.63 -10.76
CA ILE A 468 11.14 4.26 -11.01
C ILE A 468 10.44 4.49 -9.68
N ASP A 469 9.78 5.64 -9.52
CA ASP A 469 8.87 5.83 -8.39
C ASP A 469 7.81 4.70 -8.40
N PRO A 470 7.69 3.89 -7.35
CA PRO A 470 6.76 2.76 -7.32
C PRO A 470 5.31 3.15 -7.64
N LYS A 471 4.90 4.38 -7.36
CA LYS A 471 3.57 4.91 -7.73
C LYS A 471 3.37 5.04 -9.24
N ALA A 472 4.44 5.13 -10.03
CA ALA A 472 4.37 5.17 -11.49
C ALA A 472 4.29 3.77 -12.12
N ILE A 473 4.49 2.71 -11.35
CA ILE A 473 4.27 1.33 -11.79
C ILE A 473 2.78 1.02 -11.64
N GLY A 474 2.09 0.71 -12.72
CA GLY A 474 0.68 0.37 -12.70
C GLY A 474 0.45 -1.02 -12.07
N VAL A 475 0.04 -1.04 -10.83
CA VAL A 475 -0.18 -2.28 -10.05
C VAL A 475 -1.62 -2.50 -9.63
N GLY A 476 -2.53 -1.58 -9.97
CA GLY A 476 -3.94 -1.75 -9.67
C GLY A 476 -4.86 -0.64 -10.17
N GLN A 477 -6.15 -0.95 -10.16
CA GLN A 477 -7.21 -0.03 -10.55
C GLN A 477 -7.41 1.04 -9.46
N TYR A 478 -7.78 2.25 -9.84
CA TYR A 478 -7.97 3.42 -8.95
C TYR A 478 -6.70 3.91 -8.21
N GLN A 479 -5.50 3.44 -8.58
CA GLN A 479 -4.24 3.81 -7.93
C GLN A 479 -4.03 5.34 -7.84
N HIS A 480 -4.45 6.11 -8.85
CA HIS A 480 -4.33 7.57 -8.89
C HIS A 480 -5.39 8.33 -8.08
N ASP A 481 -6.45 7.65 -7.64
CA ASP A 481 -7.53 8.27 -6.85
C ASP A 481 -7.31 8.16 -5.35
N MET A 482 -6.33 7.37 -4.92
CA MET A 482 -6.03 7.11 -3.51
C MET A 482 -5.20 8.19 -2.84
N ASN A 483 -5.09 8.13 -1.52
CA ASN A 483 -4.15 8.93 -0.76
C ASN A 483 -2.72 8.64 -1.22
N GLN A 484 -2.13 9.55 -2.00
CA GLN A 484 -0.83 9.39 -2.65
C GLN A 484 0.34 9.31 -1.66
N LYS A 485 0.21 9.88 -0.46
CA LYS A 485 1.22 9.76 0.60
C LYS A 485 1.22 8.34 1.15
N LYS A 486 0.07 7.83 1.58
CA LYS A 486 -0.08 6.48 2.13
C LYS A 486 0.31 5.41 1.11
N LEU A 487 -0.14 5.56 -0.13
CA LEU A 487 0.25 4.70 -1.24
C LEU A 487 1.78 4.69 -1.44
N GLY A 488 2.41 5.87 -1.47
CA GLY A 488 3.85 5.98 -1.65
C GLY A 488 4.64 5.32 -0.52
N GLU A 489 4.26 5.53 0.72
CA GLU A 489 4.88 4.92 1.90
C GLU A 489 4.77 3.38 1.85
N ALA A 490 3.59 2.86 1.54
CA ALA A 490 3.36 1.42 1.44
C ALA A 490 4.16 0.77 0.29
N LEU A 491 4.11 1.33 -0.92
CA LEU A 491 4.83 0.77 -2.06
C LEU A 491 6.36 0.88 -1.91
N ASN A 492 6.88 1.97 -1.33
CA ASN A 492 8.31 2.08 -1.01
C ASN A 492 8.73 1.02 0.00
N GLY A 493 7.89 0.72 1.00
CA GLY A 493 8.13 -0.37 1.94
C GLY A 493 8.26 -1.73 1.24
N VAL A 494 7.40 -2.01 0.25
CA VAL A 494 7.48 -3.26 -0.54
C VAL A 494 8.79 -3.34 -1.33
N VAL A 495 9.23 -2.24 -1.95
CA VAL A 495 10.53 -2.21 -2.66
C VAL A 495 11.67 -2.47 -1.69
N GLU A 496 11.67 -1.82 -0.53
CA GLU A 496 12.66 -2.02 0.52
C GLU A 496 12.72 -3.49 0.95
N ASP A 497 11.57 -4.13 1.21
CA ASP A 497 11.51 -5.53 1.61
C ASP A 497 12.05 -6.46 0.51
N CYS A 498 11.67 -6.26 -0.75
CA CYS A 498 12.16 -7.04 -1.88
C CYS A 498 13.68 -6.92 -2.04
N VAL A 499 14.22 -5.70 -2.00
CA VAL A 499 15.67 -5.46 -2.15
C VAL A 499 16.46 -6.12 -1.02
N ASN A 500 16.01 -5.98 0.22
CA ASN A 500 16.69 -6.59 1.37
C ASN A 500 16.53 -8.12 1.39
N LYS A 501 15.40 -8.66 0.93
CA LYS A 501 15.17 -10.11 0.80
C LYS A 501 16.10 -10.76 -0.24
N VAL A 502 16.29 -10.10 -1.39
CA VAL A 502 17.21 -10.55 -2.43
C VAL A 502 18.66 -10.30 -2.04
N GLY A 503 18.94 -9.16 -1.41
CA GLY A 503 20.29 -8.64 -1.19
C GLY A 503 20.92 -8.09 -2.48
N VAL A 504 22.06 -7.42 -2.35
CA VAL A 504 22.72 -6.78 -3.49
C VAL A 504 24.20 -7.12 -3.54
N ASP A 505 24.77 -7.22 -4.73
CA ASP A 505 26.23 -7.26 -4.90
C ASP A 505 26.79 -5.83 -4.78
N LEU A 506 27.68 -5.63 -3.82
CA LEU A 506 28.24 -4.32 -3.48
C LEU A 506 29.06 -3.70 -4.64
N ASN A 507 29.62 -4.56 -5.48
CA ASN A 507 30.49 -4.15 -6.60
C ASN A 507 29.72 -3.82 -7.88
N THR A 508 28.46 -4.27 -8.02
CA THR A 508 27.68 -4.08 -9.25
C THR A 508 26.43 -3.23 -9.04
N ALA A 509 25.90 -3.19 -7.81
CA ALA A 509 24.65 -2.48 -7.51
C ALA A 509 24.71 -0.98 -7.85
N SER A 510 23.62 -0.48 -8.45
CA SER A 510 23.43 0.96 -8.71
C SER A 510 23.14 1.72 -7.42
N ALA A 511 23.37 3.04 -7.42
CA ALA A 511 22.98 3.88 -6.29
C ALA A 511 21.48 3.81 -5.99
N SER A 512 20.63 3.69 -7.01
CA SER A 512 19.17 3.53 -6.87
C SER A 512 18.78 2.22 -6.18
N LEU A 513 19.52 1.13 -6.41
CA LEU A 513 19.29 -0.13 -5.73
C LEU A 513 19.81 -0.09 -4.29
N LEU A 514 20.98 0.49 -4.08
CA LEU A 514 21.61 0.62 -2.77
C LEU A 514 20.80 1.48 -1.79
N GLU A 515 20.06 2.50 -2.26
CA GLU A 515 19.28 3.37 -1.37
C GLU A 515 18.11 2.66 -0.68
N TYR A 516 17.69 1.48 -1.16
CA TYR A 516 16.68 0.63 -0.53
C TYR A 516 17.27 -0.38 0.46
N ILE A 517 18.58 -0.47 0.58
CA ILE A 517 19.21 -1.33 1.58
C ILE A 517 19.03 -0.70 2.97
N SER A 518 18.70 -1.56 3.94
CA SER A 518 18.53 -1.22 5.34
C SER A 518 19.68 -0.31 5.84
N GLY A 519 19.32 0.83 6.43
CA GLY A 519 20.28 1.79 6.97
C GLY A 519 21.05 2.66 5.96
N ILE A 520 20.79 2.53 4.66
CA ILE A 520 21.46 3.28 3.59
C ILE A 520 20.58 4.43 3.10
N SER A 521 21.04 5.64 3.29
CA SER A 521 20.42 6.83 2.71
C SER A 521 20.92 7.06 1.27
N LYS A 522 20.15 7.85 0.50
CA LYS A 522 20.52 8.26 -0.87
C LYS A 522 21.95 8.84 -0.97
N ALA A 523 22.37 9.60 0.05
CA ALA A 523 23.72 10.16 0.08
C ALA A 523 24.78 9.06 0.30
N ILE A 524 24.51 8.11 1.19
CA ILE A 524 25.42 6.98 1.44
C ILE A 524 25.49 6.08 0.21
N ALA A 525 24.37 5.79 -0.46
CA ALA A 525 24.36 4.99 -1.68
C ALA A 525 25.26 5.58 -2.77
N LYS A 526 25.18 6.90 -3.00
CA LYS A 526 26.09 7.59 -3.92
C LYS A 526 27.55 7.53 -3.49
N ASN A 527 27.82 7.67 -2.19
CA ASN A 527 29.19 7.58 -1.65
C ASN A 527 29.77 6.18 -1.80
N ILE A 528 28.97 5.11 -1.69
CA ILE A 528 29.42 3.74 -1.95
C ILE A 528 29.87 3.58 -3.40
N VAL A 529 29.05 4.08 -4.35
CA VAL A 529 29.41 4.02 -5.78
C VAL A 529 30.68 4.82 -6.06
N ALA A 530 30.77 6.06 -5.57
CA ALA A 530 31.97 6.89 -5.73
C ALA A 530 33.22 6.23 -5.12
N TYR A 531 33.10 5.66 -3.92
CA TYR A 531 34.20 4.96 -3.27
C TYR A 531 34.76 3.81 -4.12
N ARG A 532 33.89 2.98 -4.73
CA ARG A 532 34.35 1.87 -5.58
C ARG A 532 34.91 2.34 -6.90
N GLU A 533 34.47 3.48 -7.45
CA GLU A 533 35.01 4.09 -8.64
C GLU A 533 36.44 4.64 -8.40
N GLU A 534 36.68 5.23 -7.22
CA GLU A 534 37.97 5.80 -6.83
C GLU A 534 38.99 4.76 -6.33
N ASN A 535 38.52 3.76 -5.56
CA ASN A 535 39.40 2.83 -4.84
C ASN A 535 39.38 1.39 -5.42
N GLY A 536 38.56 1.14 -6.44
CA GLY A 536 38.35 -0.18 -7.02
C GLY A 536 37.33 -1.02 -6.26
N ARG A 537 37.26 -2.31 -6.58
CA ARG A 537 36.30 -3.24 -6.01
C ARG A 537 36.43 -3.38 -4.49
N PHE A 538 35.30 -3.43 -3.78
CA PHE A 538 35.29 -3.90 -2.41
C PHE A 538 35.71 -5.38 -2.34
N THR A 539 36.61 -5.70 -1.42
CA THR A 539 37.14 -7.05 -1.17
C THR A 539 36.74 -7.59 0.19
N ASP A 540 36.26 -6.74 1.09
CA ASP A 540 35.84 -7.06 2.46
C ASP A 540 34.68 -6.11 2.85
N ARG A 541 33.63 -6.63 3.48
CA ARG A 541 32.50 -5.83 3.98
C ARG A 541 32.91 -4.71 4.95
N ARG A 542 34.00 -4.89 5.71
CA ARG A 542 34.51 -3.87 6.62
C ARG A 542 35.01 -2.61 5.91
N GLU A 543 35.30 -2.70 4.63
CA GLU A 543 35.69 -1.52 3.83
C GLU A 543 34.52 -0.51 3.71
N LEU A 544 33.27 -0.93 3.92
CA LEU A 544 32.12 -0.02 4.00
C LEU A 544 32.30 1.06 5.07
N LEU A 545 32.98 0.76 6.18
CA LEU A 545 33.28 1.73 7.23
C LEU A 545 34.21 2.88 6.79
N LYS A 546 34.87 2.74 5.63
CA LYS A 546 35.66 3.79 5.01
C LYS A 546 34.84 4.72 4.11
N VAL A 547 33.62 4.34 3.80
CA VAL A 547 32.72 5.13 2.97
C VAL A 547 32.20 6.34 3.75
N ALA A 548 32.29 7.52 3.14
CA ALA A 548 31.84 8.77 3.76
C ALA A 548 30.38 8.70 4.22
N LYS A 549 30.10 9.13 5.44
CA LYS A 549 28.78 9.13 6.12
C LYS A 549 28.24 7.74 6.49
N LEU A 550 28.96 6.65 6.24
CA LEU A 550 28.56 5.31 6.66
C LEU A 550 29.22 5.00 8.00
N GLY A 551 28.49 5.26 9.09
CA GLY A 551 28.96 5.00 10.45
C GLY A 551 28.67 3.57 10.93
N PRO A 552 29.13 3.20 12.15
CA PRO A 552 28.95 1.85 12.70
C PRO A 552 27.50 1.36 12.73
N LYS A 553 26.56 2.23 13.08
CA LYS A 553 25.13 1.87 13.11
C LYS A 553 24.59 1.57 11.70
N ALA A 554 24.94 2.37 10.69
CA ALA A 554 24.55 2.09 9.32
C ALA A 554 25.19 0.80 8.81
N PHE A 555 26.46 0.55 9.16
CA PHE A 555 27.15 -0.71 8.84
C PHE A 555 26.41 -1.92 9.45
N GLU A 556 26.06 -1.87 10.73
CA GLU A 556 25.29 -2.93 11.38
C GLU A 556 23.98 -3.20 10.64
N GLN A 557 23.25 -2.16 10.21
CA GLN A 557 21.99 -2.31 9.51
C GLN A 557 22.12 -2.88 8.10
N CYS A 558 23.19 -2.57 7.38
CA CYS A 558 23.31 -2.89 5.95
C CYS A 558 24.19 -4.10 5.61
N ALA A 559 25.18 -4.41 6.44
CA ALA A 559 26.26 -5.32 6.08
C ALA A 559 25.79 -6.73 5.65
N GLY A 560 24.78 -7.27 6.31
CA GLY A 560 24.25 -8.58 5.97
C GLY A 560 23.49 -8.66 4.65
N PHE A 561 23.00 -7.51 4.13
CA PHE A 561 22.27 -7.42 2.87
C PHE A 561 23.18 -7.13 1.67
N MET A 562 24.44 -6.74 1.91
CA MET A 562 25.43 -6.44 0.88
C MET A 562 26.40 -7.58 0.72
N ARG A 563 26.48 -8.15 -0.48
CA ARG A 563 27.34 -9.31 -0.79
C ARG A 563 28.56 -8.89 -1.59
N ILE A 564 29.65 -9.63 -1.44
CA ILE A 564 30.89 -9.45 -2.21
C ILE A 564 31.27 -10.81 -2.79
N GLN A 565 31.10 -10.98 -4.10
CA GLN A 565 31.54 -12.17 -4.80
C GLN A 565 33.04 -12.17 -5.02
N GLY A 566 33.75 -13.28 -4.67
CA GLY A 566 35.18 -13.37 -4.82
C GLY A 566 36.00 -12.43 -3.92
N GLY A 567 35.45 -12.05 -2.78
CA GLY A 567 36.12 -11.25 -1.75
C GLY A 567 37.16 -12.04 -0.94
N LYS A 568 37.86 -11.36 -0.04
CA LYS A 568 38.85 -11.99 0.88
C LYS A 568 38.22 -12.97 1.86
N ASN A 569 37.02 -12.68 2.31
CA ASN A 569 36.26 -13.55 3.22
C ASN A 569 35.09 -14.19 2.44
N PRO A 570 35.08 -15.53 2.25
CA PRO A 570 33.98 -16.18 1.53
C PRO A 570 32.60 -15.97 2.17
N LEU A 571 32.52 -15.70 3.47
CA LEU A 571 31.26 -15.36 4.16
C LEU A 571 30.66 -14.04 3.65
N ASP A 572 31.45 -13.14 3.07
CA ASP A 572 30.96 -11.90 2.50
C ASP A 572 30.09 -12.11 1.25
N ALA A 573 30.17 -13.30 0.61
CA ALA A 573 29.29 -13.68 -0.50
C ALA A 573 27.91 -14.21 -0.01
N THR A 574 27.73 -14.40 1.28
CA THR A 574 26.50 -14.97 1.89
C THR A 574 25.64 -13.88 2.53
N SER A 575 24.42 -14.23 2.97
CA SER A 575 23.57 -13.36 3.78
C SER A 575 23.86 -13.45 5.28
N VAL A 576 24.90 -14.17 5.71
CA VAL A 576 25.33 -14.25 7.11
C VAL A 576 25.81 -12.87 7.55
N HIS A 577 25.28 -12.40 8.69
CA HIS A 577 25.67 -11.10 9.23
C HIS A 577 27.09 -11.15 9.83
N PRO A 578 27.93 -10.08 9.68
CA PRO A 578 29.30 -10.08 10.20
C PRO A 578 29.40 -10.35 11.70
N GLU A 579 28.39 -10.02 12.51
CA GLU A 579 28.35 -10.33 13.95
C GLU A 579 28.36 -11.84 14.25
N SER A 580 27.94 -12.67 13.30
CA SER A 580 27.87 -14.13 13.42
C SER A 580 29.10 -14.85 12.83
N TYR A 581 30.08 -14.13 12.27
CA TYR A 581 31.23 -14.76 11.60
C TYR A 581 32.05 -15.63 12.56
N GLU A 582 32.28 -15.15 13.77
CA GLU A 582 33.03 -15.93 14.79
C GLU A 582 32.29 -17.24 15.14
N ALA A 583 30.96 -17.20 15.24
CA ALA A 583 30.16 -18.40 15.50
C ALA A 583 30.26 -19.40 14.31
N VAL A 584 30.27 -18.92 13.07
CA VAL A 584 30.45 -19.77 11.89
C VAL A 584 31.85 -20.39 11.83
N GLU A 585 32.88 -19.63 12.15
CA GLU A 585 34.26 -20.15 12.22
C GLU A 585 34.40 -21.24 13.30
N LYS A 586 33.80 -21.04 14.47
CA LYS A 586 33.72 -22.08 15.55
C LYS A 586 32.95 -23.32 15.07
N LEU A 587 31.84 -23.11 14.31
CA LEU A 587 31.07 -24.19 13.70
C LEU A 587 31.93 -25.03 12.75
N PHE A 588 32.65 -24.39 11.83
CA PHE A 588 33.53 -25.05 10.88
C PHE A 588 34.65 -25.83 11.58
N ALA A 589 35.31 -25.23 12.60
CA ALA A 589 36.31 -25.89 13.38
C ALA A 589 35.79 -27.16 14.07
N LYS A 590 34.57 -27.14 14.61
CA LYS A 590 33.90 -28.31 15.19
C LYS A 590 33.59 -29.42 14.18
N GLN A 591 33.30 -29.04 12.93
CA GLN A 591 33.07 -29.99 11.83
C GLN A 591 34.36 -30.48 11.16
N GLY A 592 35.51 -29.95 11.56
CA GLY A 592 36.84 -30.38 11.09
C GLY A 592 37.29 -29.79 9.77
N PHE A 593 36.76 -28.64 9.35
CA PHE A 593 37.21 -27.95 8.14
C PHE A 593 37.34 -26.42 8.35
N THR A 594 38.12 -25.78 7.47
CA THR A 594 38.22 -24.32 7.42
C THR A 594 37.17 -23.75 6.48
N LYS A 595 36.92 -22.43 6.58
CA LYS A 595 36.00 -21.74 5.65
C LYS A 595 36.48 -21.84 4.19
N GLU A 596 37.78 -21.77 3.96
CA GLU A 596 38.38 -21.89 2.63
C GLU A 596 38.13 -23.27 2.02
N GLN A 597 38.27 -24.34 2.82
CA GLN A 597 37.93 -25.68 2.39
C GLN A 597 36.47 -25.85 2.08
N TYR A 598 35.59 -25.34 2.96
CA TYR A 598 34.14 -25.44 2.77
C TYR A 598 33.63 -24.78 1.49
N PHE A 599 34.10 -23.57 1.19
CA PHE A 599 33.70 -22.84 0.00
C PHE A 599 34.51 -23.20 -1.25
N GLY A 600 35.71 -23.78 -1.12
CA GLY A 600 36.56 -24.18 -2.24
C GLY A 600 36.13 -25.52 -2.86
N ASP A 601 35.83 -26.51 -2.04
CA ASP A 601 35.46 -27.86 -2.47
C ASP A 601 33.93 -28.01 -2.71
N GLY A 602 33.17 -26.93 -2.52
CA GLY A 602 31.73 -26.91 -2.54
C GLY A 602 31.07 -27.22 -1.19
N PRO A 603 29.82 -26.84 -0.99
CA PRO A 603 29.16 -26.97 0.30
C PRO A 603 29.02 -28.41 0.73
N THR A 604 29.74 -28.78 1.77
CA THR A 604 29.62 -30.07 2.44
C THR A 604 28.43 -30.07 3.40
N ALA A 605 27.68 -31.17 3.46
CA ALA A 605 26.54 -31.24 4.39
C ALA A 605 27.02 -31.12 5.84
N ILE A 606 26.55 -30.09 6.54
CA ILE A 606 26.81 -29.88 7.96
C ILE A 606 25.80 -30.72 8.74
N TYR A 607 26.29 -31.73 9.49
CA TYR A 607 25.45 -32.60 10.29
C TYR A 607 25.35 -32.12 11.74
N ILE A 608 24.13 -31.80 12.19
CA ILE A 608 23.87 -31.32 13.54
C ILE A 608 22.88 -32.27 14.23
N LYS A 609 23.30 -32.86 15.36
CA LYS A 609 22.47 -33.74 16.18
C LYS A 609 21.51 -32.96 17.07
N ASP A 610 21.96 -31.87 17.64
CA ASP A 610 21.25 -31.07 18.63
C ASP A 610 21.52 -29.59 18.35
N TYR A 611 20.56 -28.90 17.72
CA TYR A 611 20.65 -27.49 17.33
C TYR A 611 20.72 -26.59 18.57
N LYS A 612 19.93 -26.87 19.62
CA LYS A 612 19.86 -26.05 20.82
C LYS A 612 21.20 -26.05 21.57
N LYS A 613 21.75 -27.23 21.80
CA LYS A 613 23.06 -27.39 22.48
C LYS A 613 24.17 -26.70 21.68
N LEU A 614 24.17 -26.89 20.36
CA LEU A 614 25.19 -26.28 19.51
C LEU A 614 25.07 -24.77 19.48
N ALA A 615 23.85 -24.21 19.42
CA ALA A 615 23.61 -22.76 19.46
C ALA A 615 24.15 -22.15 20.79
N GLU A 616 23.86 -22.78 21.93
CA GLU A 616 24.42 -22.37 23.24
C GLU A 616 25.97 -22.39 23.25
N GLU A 617 26.60 -23.43 22.70
CA GLU A 617 28.06 -23.53 22.58
C GLU A 617 28.69 -22.49 21.66
N LEU A 618 27.96 -22.08 20.62
CA LEU A 618 28.40 -21.04 19.68
C LEU A 618 28.11 -19.62 20.17
N GLY A 619 27.29 -19.48 21.23
CA GLY A 619 26.89 -18.19 21.77
C GLY A 619 25.88 -17.42 20.90
N ILE A 620 25.07 -18.15 20.13
CA ILE A 620 24.02 -17.60 19.24
C ILE A 620 22.67 -18.25 19.53
N GLY A 621 21.58 -17.68 19.03
CA GLY A 621 20.26 -18.29 19.16
C GLY A 621 20.05 -19.47 18.20
N GLU A 622 19.11 -20.34 18.56
CA GLU A 622 18.79 -21.54 17.77
C GLU A 622 18.22 -21.16 16.36
N ILE A 623 17.36 -20.14 16.31
CA ILE A 623 16.78 -19.66 15.05
C ILE A 623 17.89 -19.07 14.14
N THR A 624 18.81 -18.31 14.72
CA THR A 624 19.98 -17.75 14.02
C THR A 624 20.86 -18.88 13.47
N LEU A 625 21.10 -19.94 14.24
CA LEU A 625 21.86 -21.11 13.78
C LEU A 625 21.17 -21.79 12.60
N HIS A 626 19.85 -21.99 12.64
CA HIS A 626 19.08 -22.56 11.53
C HIS A 626 19.21 -21.72 10.27
N ASP A 627 19.11 -20.38 10.38
CA ASP A 627 19.28 -19.46 9.24
C ASP A 627 20.69 -19.55 8.65
N ILE A 628 21.71 -19.58 9.50
CA ILE A 628 23.11 -19.74 9.08
C ILE A 628 23.32 -21.06 8.32
N ILE A 629 22.85 -22.18 8.84
CA ILE A 629 22.99 -23.49 8.19
C ILE A 629 22.27 -23.52 6.85
N LYS A 630 21.07 -22.95 6.77
CA LYS A 630 20.31 -22.84 5.52
C LYS A 630 21.07 -22.04 4.46
N GLU A 631 21.67 -20.91 4.88
CA GLU A 631 22.47 -20.06 4.00
C GLU A 631 23.77 -20.74 3.55
N LEU A 632 24.47 -21.42 4.45
CA LEU A 632 25.69 -22.16 4.13
C LEU A 632 25.43 -23.35 3.19
N GLY A 633 24.26 -23.97 3.27
CA GLY A 633 23.87 -25.05 2.36
C GLY A 633 23.69 -24.61 0.90
N ARG A 634 23.43 -23.33 0.66
CA ARG A 634 23.26 -22.72 -0.68
C ARG A 634 23.75 -21.28 -0.65
N PRO A 635 25.07 -21.04 -0.58
CA PRO A 635 25.63 -19.72 -0.38
C PRO A 635 25.25 -18.75 -1.51
N GLY A 636 24.75 -17.57 -1.14
CA GLY A 636 24.46 -16.51 -2.10
C GLY A 636 23.31 -16.79 -3.08
N ARG A 637 22.46 -17.77 -2.80
CA ARG A 637 21.31 -18.08 -3.64
C ARG A 637 20.35 -16.88 -3.75
N ASP A 638 19.90 -16.63 -4.98
CA ASP A 638 18.84 -15.66 -5.23
C ASP A 638 17.46 -16.30 -4.90
N PRO A 639 16.68 -15.75 -3.96
CA PRO A 639 15.37 -16.30 -3.63
C PRO A 639 14.36 -16.27 -4.80
N ARG A 640 14.62 -15.47 -5.84
CA ARG A 640 13.80 -15.38 -7.05
C ARG A 640 13.90 -16.60 -7.96
N GLU A 641 14.92 -17.43 -7.80
CA GLU A 641 15.10 -18.66 -8.61
C GLU A 641 13.95 -19.68 -8.42
N ASP A 642 13.28 -19.63 -7.27
CA ASP A 642 12.13 -20.50 -6.97
C ASP A 642 10.81 -20.00 -7.57
N MET A 643 10.79 -18.78 -8.12
CA MET A 643 9.59 -18.16 -8.69
C MET A 643 9.34 -18.64 -10.13
N PRO A 644 8.08 -18.61 -10.61
CA PRO A 644 7.76 -18.99 -11.98
C PRO A 644 8.51 -18.12 -13.01
N LYS A 645 9.16 -18.77 -13.97
CA LYS A 645 9.87 -18.06 -15.04
C LYS A 645 8.88 -17.53 -16.09
N PRO A 646 9.18 -16.39 -16.73
CA PRO A 646 8.36 -15.89 -17.83
C PRO A 646 8.20 -16.90 -18.96
N ILE A 647 7.02 -16.94 -19.59
CA ILE A 647 6.77 -17.82 -20.74
C ILE A 647 7.43 -17.20 -21.97
N LEU A 648 8.44 -17.89 -22.50
CA LEU A 648 9.10 -17.53 -23.76
C LEU A 648 8.28 -18.11 -24.93
N ARG A 649 8.00 -17.27 -25.94
CA ARG A 649 7.10 -17.59 -27.06
C ARG A 649 7.85 -17.61 -28.39
N SER A 650 7.32 -18.38 -29.33
CA SER A 650 7.76 -18.42 -30.73
C SER A 650 6.62 -18.15 -31.72
N ASP A 651 5.37 -18.18 -31.25
CA ASP A 651 4.14 -18.05 -32.05
C ASP A 651 3.06 -17.24 -31.32
N VAL A 652 2.06 -16.79 -32.05
CA VAL A 652 0.89 -16.04 -31.51
C VAL A 652 -0.38 -16.87 -31.72
N LEU A 653 -1.23 -16.87 -30.70
CA LEU A 653 -2.63 -17.30 -30.80
C LEU A 653 -3.52 -16.07 -31.06
N ASP A 654 -4.45 -16.16 -32.02
CA ASP A 654 -5.49 -15.13 -32.20
C ASP A 654 -6.72 -15.49 -31.35
N MET A 655 -7.43 -14.46 -30.90
CA MET A 655 -8.69 -14.65 -30.15
C MET A 655 -9.73 -15.47 -30.92
N LYS A 656 -9.68 -15.45 -32.27
CA LYS A 656 -10.52 -16.25 -33.16
C LYS A 656 -10.21 -17.75 -33.12
N ASP A 657 -8.99 -18.10 -32.71
CA ASP A 657 -8.53 -19.49 -32.63
C ASP A 657 -8.95 -20.12 -31.30
N LEU A 658 -9.37 -19.32 -30.34
CA LEU A 658 -9.84 -19.80 -29.04
C LEU A 658 -11.20 -20.49 -29.16
N LYS A 659 -11.26 -21.72 -28.62
CA LYS A 659 -12.50 -22.49 -28.50
C LYS A 659 -12.83 -22.71 -27.02
N GLU A 660 -14.10 -22.66 -26.67
CA GLU A 660 -14.54 -23.06 -25.34
C GLU A 660 -14.06 -24.48 -25.03
N GLY A 661 -13.56 -24.68 -23.83
CA GLY A 661 -12.97 -25.94 -23.41
C GLY A 661 -11.46 -26.05 -23.63
N MET A 662 -10.80 -25.19 -24.41
CA MET A 662 -9.34 -25.17 -24.57
C MET A 662 -8.65 -24.95 -23.23
N ILE A 663 -7.62 -25.74 -22.93
CA ILE A 663 -6.74 -25.54 -21.78
C ILE A 663 -5.43 -24.93 -22.29
N LEU A 664 -5.06 -23.79 -21.71
CA LEU A 664 -3.89 -23.01 -22.09
C LEU A 664 -3.08 -22.64 -20.86
N LYS A 665 -1.76 -22.50 -21.03
CA LYS A 665 -0.92 -21.88 -20.01
C LYS A 665 -0.98 -20.37 -20.15
N GLY A 666 -1.21 -19.68 -19.03
CA GLY A 666 -1.24 -18.23 -18.99
C GLY A 666 -0.44 -17.68 -17.83
N THR A 667 -0.05 -16.42 -17.94
CA THR A 667 0.61 -15.69 -16.86
C THR A 667 -0.36 -14.71 -16.23
N VAL A 668 -0.51 -14.74 -14.92
CA VAL A 668 -1.33 -13.79 -14.17
C VAL A 668 -0.72 -12.40 -14.27
N ARG A 669 -1.46 -11.47 -14.88
CA ARG A 669 -1.02 -10.08 -15.12
C ARG A 669 -1.44 -9.14 -14.01
N ASN A 670 -2.63 -9.36 -13.48
CA ASN A 670 -3.20 -8.52 -12.43
C ASN A 670 -4.18 -9.33 -11.59
N VAL A 671 -4.22 -9.03 -10.28
CA VAL A 671 -5.15 -9.61 -9.32
C VAL A 671 -5.96 -8.49 -8.69
N ILE A 672 -7.28 -8.65 -8.71
CA ILE A 672 -8.25 -7.69 -8.18
C ILE A 672 -9.28 -8.41 -7.32
N ASP A 673 -10.06 -7.69 -6.54
CA ASP A 673 -11.01 -8.25 -5.56
C ASP A 673 -11.96 -9.30 -6.14
N PHE A 674 -12.38 -9.15 -7.38
CA PHE A 674 -13.36 -10.04 -8.02
C PHE A 674 -12.76 -11.08 -9.00
N GLY A 675 -11.42 -11.12 -9.14
CA GLY A 675 -10.78 -12.10 -10.02
C GLY A 675 -9.34 -11.81 -10.36
N ALA A 676 -8.82 -12.56 -11.32
CA ALA A 676 -7.47 -12.41 -11.86
C ALA A 676 -7.50 -12.26 -13.38
N PHE A 677 -6.70 -11.34 -13.91
CA PHE A 677 -6.46 -11.21 -15.34
C PHE A 677 -5.26 -12.06 -15.74
N VAL A 678 -5.45 -12.91 -16.72
CA VAL A 678 -4.45 -13.89 -17.16
C VAL A 678 -4.17 -13.70 -18.65
N ASP A 679 -2.91 -13.47 -18.98
CA ASP A 679 -2.39 -13.47 -20.36
C ASP A 679 -2.18 -14.89 -20.84
N ILE A 680 -3.02 -15.34 -21.75
CA ILE A 680 -2.96 -16.70 -22.35
C ILE A 680 -2.29 -16.72 -23.73
N GLY A 681 -1.63 -15.62 -24.11
CA GLY A 681 -0.95 -15.53 -25.41
C GLY A 681 -1.82 -15.02 -26.54
N VAL A 682 -3.03 -14.60 -26.25
CA VAL A 682 -3.87 -13.80 -27.15
C VAL A 682 -3.84 -12.33 -26.73
N HIS A 683 -4.18 -11.43 -27.64
CA HIS A 683 -4.03 -9.99 -27.45
C HIS A 683 -4.96 -9.34 -26.40
N GLN A 684 -5.71 -10.15 -25.67
CA GLN A 684 -6.63 -9.71 -24.63
C GLN A 684 -6.46 -10.60 -23.43
N ASP A 685 -6.19 -10.02 -22.27
CA ASP A 685 -6.17 -10.79 -21.03
C ASP A 685 -7.55 -11.39 -20.76
N GLY A 686 -7.56 -12.66 -20.41
CA GLY A 686 -8.77 -13.35 -19.98
C GLY A 686 -9.01 -13.11 -18.50
N LEU A 687 -10.28 -13.00 -18.12
CA LEU A 687 -10.69 -12.86 -16.72
C LEU A 687 -11.01 -14.24 -16.13
N VAL A 688 -10.30 -14.63 -15.09
CA VAL A 688 -10.70 -15.71 -14.16
C VAL A 688 -11.45 -15.05 -13.02
N HIS A 689 -12.78 -15.11 -13.02
CA HIS A 689 -13.59 -14.58 -11.91
C HIS A 689 -13.29 -15.33 -10.61
N ILE A 690 -13.42 -14.69 -9.45
CA ILE A 690 -13.11 -15.29 -8.15
C ILE A 690 -13.77 -16.66 -7.94
N SER A 691 -15.00 -16.84 -8.42
CA SER A 691 -15.72 -18.12 -8.37
C SER A 691 -15.14 -19.20 -9.29
N GLN A 692 -14.21 -18.87 -10.19
CA GLN A 692 -13.58 -19.75 -11.16
C GLN A 692 -12.11 -20.02 -10.86
N ILE A 693 -11.56 -19.43 -9.80
CA ILE A 693 -10.14 -19.58 -9.41
C ILE A 693 -9.90 -20.91 -8.67
N SER A 694 -10.83 -21.29 -7.79
CA SER A 694 -10.67 -22.47 -6.94
C SER A 694 -11.97 -23.26 -6.81
N ASP A 695 -11.87 -24.56 -6.59
CA ASP A 695 -12.99 -25.42 -6.23
C ASP A 695 -13.48 -25.19 -4.80
N LYS A 696 -12.60 -24.63 -3.94
CA LYS A 696 -12.94 -24.22 -2.57
C LYS A 696 -13.34 -22.75 -2.53
N TYR A 697 -14.21 -22.40 -1.58
CA TYR A 697 -14.53 -20.99 -1.36
C TYR A 697 -13.30 -20.20 -0.90
N ILE A 698 -13.02 -19.10 -1.57
CA ILE A 698 -11.96 -18.15 -1.23
C ILE A 698 -12.55 -16.76 -1.03
N LYS A 699 -11.99 -16.01 -0.10
CA LYS A 699 -12.44 -14.63 0.19
C LYS A 699 -11.81 -13.63 -0.78
N HIS A 700 -10.59 -13.90 -1.20
CA HIS A 700 -9.85 -13.04 -2.11
C HIS A 700 -8.98 -13.88 -3.09
N PRO A 701 -8.87 -13.48 -4.37
CA PRO A 701 -8.06 -14.19 -5.37
C PRO A 701 -6.61 -14.42 -4.97
N LEU A 702 -5.99 -13.50 -4.22
CA LEU A 702 -4.60 -13.62 -3.72
C LEU A 702 -4.38 -14.80 -2.75
N GLU A 703 -5.42 -15.46 -2.27
CA GLU A 703 -5.29 -16.68 -1.49
C GLU A 703 -4.81 -17.88 -2.36
N VAL A 704 -4.96 -17.76 -3.69
CA VAL A 704 -4.69 -18.86 -4.62
C VAL A 704 -3.73 -18.46 -5.73
N VAL A 705 -3.79 -17.22 -6.24
CA VAL A 705 -2.98 -16.77 -7.37
C VAL A 705 -2.34 -15.42 -7.07
N SER A 706 -1.14 -15.21 -7.64
CA SER A 706 -0.36 -13.97 -7.52
C SER A 706 0.06 -13.49 -8.91
N VAL A 707 0.35 -12.19 -9.03
CA VAL A 707 0.85 -11.62 -10.29
C VAL A 707 2.18 -12.29 -10.65
N GLY A 708 2.31 -12.71 -11.91
CA GLY A 708 3.47 -13.45 -12.41
C GLY A 708 3.33 -14.98 -12.36
N ASP A 709 2.33 -15.51 -11.65
CA ASP A 709 2.10 -16.95 -11.63
C ASP A 709 1.78 -17.48 -13.03
N VAL A 710 2.35 -18.64 -13.34
CA VAL A 710 2.00 -19.40 -14.56
C VAL A 710 0.94 -20.42 -14.17
N VAL A 711 -0.25 -20.25 -14.71
CA VAL A 711 -1.42 -21.06 -14.37
C VAL A 711 -1.99 -21.75 -15.61
N ASP A 712 -2.52 -22.95 -15.43
CA ASP A 712 -3.32 -23.59 -16.44
C ASP A 712 -4.76 -23.08 -16.35
N VAL A 713 -5.30 -22.59 -17.46
CA VAL A 713 -6.65 -22.02 -17.54
C VAL A 713 -7.45 -22.65 -18.67
N LYS A 714 -8.72 -22.86 -18.44
CA LYS A 714 -9.69 -23.34 -19.43
C LYS A 714 -10.52 -22.17 -19.93
N VAL A 715 -10.63 -22.03 -21.23
CA VAL A 715 -11.50 -21.04 -21.87
C VAL A 715 -12.96 -21.45 -21.64
N ILE A 716 -13.75 -20.59 -20.99
CA ILE A 716 -15.19 -20.82 -20.72
C ILE A 716 -16.10 -19.97 -21.59
N SER A 717 -15.61 -18.82 -22.09
CA SER A 717 -16.36 -17.99 -23.02
C SER A 717 -15.43 -17.09 -23.82
N VAL A 718 -15.80 -16.80 -25.07
CA VAL A 718 -15.10 -15.85 -25.93
C VAL A 718 -16.13 -14.93 -26.59
N ASP A 719 -16.10 -13.64 -26.27
CA ASP A 719 -16.92 -12.60 -26.89
C ASP A 719 -16.04 -11.72 -27.80
N LEU A 720 -16.03 -12.03 -29.07
CA LEU A 720 -15.24 -11.31 -30.08
C LEU A 720 -15.68 -9.84 -30.23
N ASN A 721 -16.97 -9.54 -30.04
CA ASN A 721 -17.52 -8.19 -30.19
C ASN A 721 -17.11 -7.28 -29.04
N LYS A 722 -17.19 -7.79 -27.80
CA LYS A 722 -16.81 -7.06 -26.60
C LYS A 722 -15.34 -7.23 -26.21
N LYS A 723 -14.61 -8.03 -26.96
CA LYS A 723 -13.20 -8.41 -26.70
C LYS A 723 -13.02 -8.92 -25.28
N ARG A 724 -13.86 -9.86 -24.84
CA ARG A 724 -13.82 -10.45 -23.52
C ARG A 724 -13.59 -11.97 -23.59
N ILE A 725 -12.72 -12.44 -22.72
CA ILE A 725 -12.40 -13.88 -22.59
C ILE A 725 -12.67 -14.27 -21.14
N GLY A 726 -13.59 -15.19 -20.94
CA GLY A 726 -13.82 -15.81 -19.65
C GLY A 726 -12.96 -17.07 -19.50
N LEU A 727 -12.27 -17.15 -18.38
CA LEU A 727 -11.38 -18.26 -18.06
C LEU A 727 -11.77 -18.91 -16.74
N SER A 728 -11.42 -20.18 -16.57
CA SER A 728 -11.58 -20.95 -15.33
C SER A 728 -10.32 -21.74 -15.03
N MET A 729 -9.96 -21.80 -13.75
CA MET A 729 -8.91 -22.68 -13.22
C MET A 729 -9.51 -23.94 -12.56
N ARG A 730 -10.84 -24.03 -12.49
CA ARG A 730 -11.53 -25.16 -11.84
C ARG A 730 -11.51 -26.41 -12.69
N GLY A 731 -11.30 -27.55 -12.02
CA GLY A 731 -11.36 -28.85 -12.68
C GLY A 731 -10.25 -29.12 -13.70
N ILE A 732 -9.16 -28.36 -13.66
CA ILE A 732 -7.95 -28.59 -14.45
C ILE A 732 -6.98 -29.35 -13.55
N ARG A 733 -6.67 -30.62 -13.93
CA ARG A 733 -5.67 -31.45 -13.28
C ARG A 733 -4.51 -31.70 -14.22
#